data_eb3aff2326bd8602b11c7a07e84422c2
#
_entry.id   eb3aff2326bd8602b11c7a07e84422c2
#
_cell.length_a   1.000
_cell.length_b   1.000
_cell.length_c   1.000
_cell.angle_alpha   90.00
_cell.angle_beta   90.00
_cell.angle_gamma   90.00
#
_symmetry.space_group_name_H-M   'P 1'
#
loop_
_entity.id
_entity.type
_entity.pdbx_description
1 polymer ?
#
loop_
_entity_poly.entity_id
_entity_poly.type
_entity_poly.pdbx_seq_one_letter_code
_entity_poly.pdbx_strand_id
1 'polypeptide(L)'
;MPFQASETLDDQLILDGTNGFSTGVISATRPDAIPATSMESAINMDYDDFGNIVSRLGTVTLTGNAIVSNWEDIVDNWNALTSSFGSNLPINASVFSGFYFDTAASERLVIAVNDTSTKTLYYGSPGTSYAQISSSTIDPLANFVYFAQLNEKLFYADGYSSLRYITSANVNSSITAGKISRIDVINQGSNLSGVPTVTIASPPSGVTATGEAIVANDGNLVAINITNPGSGYTTAPSVNISGGGGAHAVAYVSLAAPSKPIYLTAHTNRLWCVSNNTAVTPDTLYFSDLLDGESWDPLGSIRVGGDGDPIKGLYSWFGYKLLVFKERSIWTVDSDPTQDPADWQVTLVSGNIGCSSHRSIAAVGADVFFLSRDGIRSMAQIQAGTQTSVGLALSSPINDLISRINKTKLDLCDGVFWNNRYLLAVPFVTEDPYILGTESEYSLLTENSIDISLEGALNENNAVIVYHSLARSWLGYWDNWIVNDFIPTSFSNFGPVLMFAGDIISVSAASGQVWSFNDYLPNTRLSPVAASAYLDGGATYESSVITKAYNLNEPIPDKIGYSVQLAFDNPYTTQNVPVSVSYAKDMSGTFSTIDPALSITASQKFLKAYNLISKGRWNTIQFKVNTNSGGRLCLQSTILSGFVDSVRPQQ
;
A
#
# COMPACT_ATOMS: atom_id res chain seq x y z
N MET A 1 22.98 -55.65 -53.95
CA MET A 1 22.12 -55.07 -52.87
C MET A 1 22.20 -53.58 -53.00
N PRO A 2 21.12 -52.88 -53.32
CA PRO A 2 21.17 -51.41 -53.38
C PRO A 2 21.18 -50.84 -51.97
N PHE A 3 22.11 -49.94 -51.74
CA PHE A 3 22.13 -49.11 -50.59
C PHE A 3 20.84 -48.25 -50.60
N GLN A 4 19.96 -48.44 -49.63
CA GLN A 4 18.93 -47.46 -49.37
C GLN A 4 19.63 -46.23 -48.84
N ALA A 5 19.41 -45.13 -49.50
CA ALA A 5 19.77 -43.80 -49.01
C ALA A 5 19.08 -43.60 -47.64
N SER A 6 19.86 -43.27 -46.66
CA SER A 6 19.33 -42.81 -45.39
C SER A 6 18.39 -41.64 -45.66
N GLU A 7 17.14 -41.76 -45.22
CA GLU A 7 16.26 -40.61 -45.12
C GLU A 7 17.02 -39.51 -44.37
N THR A 8 17.31 -38.43 -45.03
CA THR A 8 17.76 -37.20 -44.41
C THR A 8 16.63 -36.79 -43.49
N LEU A 9 16.82 -36.95 -42.20
CA LEU A 9 16.03 -36.26 -41.20
C LEU A 9 15.99 -34.78 -41.58
N ASP A 10 14.81 -34.29 -41.90
CA ASP A 10 14.54 -32.89 -42.18
C ASP A 10 14.81 -32.18 -40.85
N ASP A 11 16.03 -31.66 -40.69
CA ASP A 11 16.41 -30.80 -39.55
C ASP A 11 15.62 -29.49 -39.65
N GLN A 12 14.31 -29.54 -39.37
CA GLN A 12 13.48 -28.35 -39.38
C GLN A 12 13.90 -27.47 -38.23
N LEU A 13 14.29 -26.25 -38.59
CA LEU A 13 14.52 -25.19 -37.61
C LEU A 13 13.19 -24.87 -36.93
N ILE A 14 13.10 -25.16 -35.63
CA ILE A 14 11.93 -24.84 -34.82
C ILE A 14 12.12 -23.49 -34.17
N LEU A 15 11.07 -22.69 -34.16
CA LEU A 15 11.02 -21.40 -33.49
C LEU A 15 10.14 -21.53 -32.25
N ASP A 16 10.64 -21.07 -31.11
CA ASP A 16 9.89 -20.88 -29.88
C ASP A 16 10.19 -19.47 -29.37
N GLY A 17 9.20 -18.79 -28.84
CA GLY A 17 9.46 -17.41 -28.44
C GLY A 17 8.32 -16.75 -27.72
N THR A 18 8.66 -15.64 -27.13
CA THR A 18 7.75 -14.69 -26.48
C THR A 18 7.69 -13.42 -27.29
N ASN A 19 6.50 -13.01 -27.68
CA ASN A 19 6.25 -11.72 -28.32
C ASN A 19 5.35 -10.88 -27.40
N GLY A 20 5.97 -10.04 -26.59
CA GLY A 20 5.34 -9.32 -25.50
C GLY A 20 5.20 -10.16 -24.23
N PHE A 21 4.98 -9.49 -23.11
CA PHE A 21 4.93 -10.10 -21.77
C PHE A 21 3.62 -9.77 -21.04
N SER A 22 2.51 -9.73 -21.77
CA SER A 22 1.21 -9.24 -21.29
C SER A 22 0.59 -10.06 -20.17
N THR A 23 1.01 -11.31 -19.98
CA THR A 23 0.51 -12.16 -18.89
C THR A 23 1.27 -11.92 -17.56
N GLY A 24 2.39 -11.20 -17.61
CA GLY A 24 3.19 -10.87 -16.43
C GLY A 24 3.97 -12.04 -15.87
N VAL A 25 4.22 -12.00 -14.55
CA VAL A 25 5.01 -13.00 -13.83
C VAL A 25 4.14 -14.16 -13.38
N ILE A 26 4.58 -15.38 -13.68
CA ILE A 26 4.03 -16.65 -13.17
C ILE A 26 5.20 -17.47 -12.65
N SER A 27 5.44 -17.42 -11.36
CA SER A 27 6.55 -18.08 -10.69
C SER A 27 6.15 -19.34 -9.90
N ALA A 28 4.85 -19.50 -9.63
CA ALA A 28 4.32 -20.66 -8.89
C ALA A 28 4.20 -21.96 -9.74
N THR A 29 4.55 -21.89 -11.02
CA THR A 29 4.47 -23.03 -11.96
C THR A 29 5.84 -23.29 -12.56
N ARG A 30 6.09 -24.55 -12.97
CA ARG A 30 7.35 -24.87 -13.65
C ARG A 30 7.60 -23.92 -14.83
N PRO A 31 8.84 -23.38 -14.99
CA PRO A 31 9.14 -22.35 -15.98
C PRO A 31 8.88 -22.75 -17.44
N ASP A 32 8.91 -24.06 -17.76
CA ASP A 32 8.61 -24.59 -19.09
C ASP A 32 7.09 -24.75 -19.37
N ALA A 33 6.26 -24.69 -18.32
CA ALA A 33 4.82 -24.85 -18.41
C ALA A 33 4.04 -23.51 -18.38
N ILE A 34 4.72 -22.40 -18.19
CA ILE A 34 4.06 -21.08 -18.20
C ILE A 34 3.74 -20.61 -19.62
N PRO A 35 2.70 -19.76 -19.81
CA PRO A 35 2.33 -19.24 -21.15
C PRO A 35 3.48 -18.52 -21.86
N ALA A 36 3.43 -18.50 -23.17
CA ALA A 36 4.47 -17.85 -23.99
C ALA A 36 4.59 -16.33 -23.73
N THR A 37 3.52 -15.70 -23.25
CA THR A 37 3.47 -14.25 -22.92
C THR A 37 3.79 -13.95 -21.46
N SER A 38 4.37 -14.93 -20.73
CA SER A 38 4.73 -14.81 -19.31
C SER A 38 6.22 -14.76 -19.10
N MET A 39 6.61 -14.28 -17.92
CA MET A 39 7.95 -14.31 -17.36
C MET A 39 7.97 -15.23 -16.13
N GLU A 40 9.10 -15.85 -15.84
CA GLU A 40 9.29 -16.54 -14.57
C GLU A 40 9.51 -15.56 -13.43
N SER A 41 10.29 -14.52 -13.66
CA SER A 41 10.60 -13.49 -12.66
C SER A 41 10.83 -12.12 -13.30
N ALA A 42 10.46 -11.09 -12.59
CA ALA A 42 10.79 -9.72 -12.90
C ALA A 42 11.09 -8.94 -11.60
N ILE A 43 12.18 -8.19 -11.60
CA ILE A 43 12.62 -7.37 -10.47
C ILE A 43 12.75 -5.94 -10.96
N ASN A 44 12.16 -4.99 -10.26
CA ASN A 44 12.16 -3.57 -10.62
C ASN A 44 11.67 -3.27 -12.04
N MET A 45 10.68 -4.03 -12.49
CA MET A 45 10.06 -3.88 -13.80
C MET A 45 8.64 -3.34 -13.70
N ASP A 46 8.17 -2.72 -14.77
CA ASP A 46 6.84 -2.13 -14.90
C ASP A 46 6.34 -2.25 -16.34
N TYR A 47 5.11 -1.86 -16.62
CA TYR A 47 4.62 -1.69 -17.98
C TYR A 47 4.68 -0.23 -18.43
N ASP A 48 5.06 -0.01 -19.68
CA ASP A 48 4.83 1.26 -20.36
C ASP A 48 3.38 1.35 -20.89
N ASP A 49 3.01 2.51 -21.44
CA ASP A 49 1.66 2.75 -21.99
C ASP A 49 1.31 1.83 -23.17
N PHE A 50 2.28 1.15 -23.76
CA PHE A 50 2.10 0.20 -24.86
C PHE A 50 2.05 -1.26 -24.39
N GLY A 51 2.18 -1.50 -23.09
CA GLY A 51 2.22 -2.84 -22.50
C GLY A 51 3.55 -3.57 -22.67
N ASN A 52 4.65 -2.87 -23.01
CA ASN A 52 5.98 -3.46 -22.98
C ASN A 52 6.51 -3.50 -21.54
N ILE A 53 7.30 -4.54 -21.22
CA ILE A 53 7.99 -4.62 -19.94
C ILE A 53 9.20 -3.69 -19.94
N VAL A 54 9.26 -2.77 -18.97
CA VAL A 54 10.30 -1.74 -18.86
C VAL A 54 10.81 -1.65 -17.42
N SER A 55 12.00 -1.09 -17.23
CA SER A 55 12.45 -0.72 -15.89
C SER A 55 11.44 0.24 -15.25
N ARG A 56 11.13 0.06 -13.95
CA ARG A 56 10.33 1.04 -13.21
C ARG A 56 11.03 2.40 -13.17
N LEU A 57 10.26 3.43 -12.94
CA LEU A 57 10.84 4.73 -12.61
C LEU A 57 11.40 4.72 -11.18
N GLY A 58 12.34 5.59 -10.93
CA GLY A 58 13.01 5.72 -9.64
C GLY A 58 12.30 6.68 -8.69
N THR A 59 13.00 7.07 -7.65
CA THR A 59 12.50 7.95 -6.59
C THR A 59 13.42 9.14 -6.38
N VAL A 60 12.87 10.20 -5.83
CA VAL A 60 13.62 11.39 -5.41
C VAL A 60 13.29 11.74 -3.97
N THR A 61 14.30 12.26 -3.24
CA THR A 61 14.08 12.77 -1.88
C THR A 61 13.32 14.10 -1.93
N LEU A 62 12.44 14.29 -0.96
CA LEU A 62 11.78 15.59 -0.75
C LEU A 62 12.60 16.49 0.20
N THR A 63 13.88 16.69 -0.11
CA THR A 63 14.78 17.53 0.70
C THR A 63 15.33 18.69 -0.12
N GLY A 64 15.11 19.94 0.33
CA GLY A 64 15.76 21.15 -0.18
C GLY A 64 14.86 22.26 -0.75
N ASN A 65 15.42 23.45 -0.94
CA ASN A 65 14.74 24.70 -1.26
C ASN A 65 14.71 25.00 -2.78
N ALA A 66 13.65 24.70 -3.50
CA ALA A 66 13.38 25.43 -4.76
C ALA A 66 11.87 25.55 -5.03
N ILE A 67 11.47 26.69 -5.45
CA ILE A 67 10.10 27.01 -5.87
C ILE A 67 10.04 26.91 -7.39
N VAL A 68 9.17 26.05 -7.91
CA VAL A 68 8.92 25.98 -9.37
C VAL A 68 7.69 26.80 -9.68
N SER A 69 7.81 27.74 -10.58
CA SER A 69 6.75 28.69 -10.92
C SER A 69 5.92 28.37 -12.18
N ASN A 70 6.33 27.40 -12.99
CA ASN A 70 5.66 27.05 -14.26
C ASN A 70 5.70 25.56 -14.61
N TRP A 71 4.63 25.07 -15.28
CA TRP A 71 4.53 23.68 -15.74
C TRP A 71 5.62 23.25 -16.76
N GLU A 72 6.09 24.17 -17.58
CA GLU A 72 7.14 23.89 -18.56
C GLU A 72 8.50 23.64 -17.91
N ASP A 73 8.72 24.19 -16.71
CA ASP A 73 9.93 23.97 -15.91
C ASP A 73 9.91 22.64 -15.14
N ILE A 74 8.76 21.94 -15.07
CA ILE A 74 8.63 20.70 -14.28
C ILE A 74 9.48 19.57 -14.87
N VAL A 75 9.59 19.47 -16.18
CA VAL A 75 10.39 18.41 -16.84
C VAL A 75 11.90 18.63 -16.64
N ASP A 76 12.35 19.89 -16.62
CA ASP A 76 13.77 20.25 -16.43
C ASP A 76 14.14 20.54 -14.97
N ASN A 77 13.17 20.87 -14.13
CA ASN A 77 13.37 21.29 -12.74
C ASN A 77 12.74 20.38 -11.68
N TRP A 78 12.44 19.14 -12.00
CA TRP A 78 11.98 18.20 -10.97
C TRP A 78 13.06 17.96 -9.88
N ASN A 79 14.33 18.12 -10.19
CA ASN A 79 15.40 18.28 -9.19
C ASN A 79 15.14 19.47 -8.24
N ALA A 80 14.26 20.39 -8.60
CA ALA A 80 13.85 21.52 -7.78
C ALA A 80 12.67 21.20 -6.84
N LEU A 81 11.86 20.16 -7.10
CA LEU A 81 10.86 19.67 -6.15
C LEU A 81 11.52 18.92 -4.99
N THR A 82 12.63 18.26 -5.22
CA THR A 82 13.44 17.62 -4.19
C THR A 82 13.98 18.62 -3.17
N SER A 83 13.95 19.92 -3.51
CA SER A 83 14.38 21.00 -2.64
C SER A 83 13.24 21.71 -1.91
N SER A 84 11.98 21.29 -2.05
CA SER A 84 10.86 22.09 -1.56
C SER A 84 10.34 21.78 -0.15
N PHE A 85 10.81 20.70 0.46
CA PHE A 85 10.63 20.49 1.90
C PHE A 85 12.01 20.68 2.57
N GLY A 86 12.23 21.83 3.21
CA GLY A 86 13.47 22.09 3.92
C GLY A 86 13.72 21.05 5.03
N SER A 87 14.94 20.62 5.17
CA SER A 87 15.35 19.64 6.18
C SER A 87 15.47 20.27 7.56
N ASN A 88 14.37 20.32 8.32
CA ASN A 88 14.42 20.58 9.76
C ASN A 88 13.99 19.35 10.57
N LEU A 89 14.13 18.16 10.00
CA LEU A 89 14.01 16.95 10.79
C LEU A 89 15.27 16.77 11.64
N PRO A 90 15.17 16.23 12.86
CA PRO A 90 16.33 15.92 13.69
C PRO A 90 17.32 15.01 12.95
N ILE A 91 18.62 15.16 13.26
CA ILE A 91 19.67 14.31 12.70
C ILE A 91 19.40 12.85 13.13
N ASN A 92 19.46 11.91 12.19
CA ASN A 92 19.15 10.49 12.37
C ASN A 92 17.67 10.20 12.72
N ALA A 93 16.77 11.12 12.44
CA ALA A 93 15.34 10.86 12.59
C ALA A 93 14.84 9.96 11.46
N SER A 94 13.95 9.03 11.77
CA SER A 94 13.27 8.18 10.80
C SER A 94 11.79 8.50 10.70
N VAL A 95 11.26 8.60 9.47
CA VAL A 95 9.84 8.77 9.22
C VAL A 95 9.21 7.38 9.09
N PHE A 96 8.17 7.11 9.88
CA PHE A 96 7.56 5.78 9.91
C PHE A 96 6.07 5.77 9.58
N SER A 97 5.42 6.94 9.45
CA SER A 97 4.04 7.08 8.98
C SER A 97 3.79 8.49 8.45
N GLY A 98 2.78 8.67 7.59
CA GLY A 98 2.43 9.99 7.08
C GLY A 98 1.00 10.06 6.55
N PHE A 99 0.52 11.28 6.37
CA PHE A 99 -0.82 11.56 5.86
C PHE A 99 -0.86 12.90 5.13
N TYR A 100 -1.52 12.92 3.98
CA TYR A 100 -1.82 14.15 3.27
C TYR A 100 -3.06 14.81 3.88
N PHE A 101 -2.85 15.93 4.58
CA PHE A 101 -3.89 16.67 5.27
C PHE A 101 -4.29 17.88 4.45
N ASP A 102 -5.46 17.82 3.84
CA ASP A 102 -6.06 18.86 3.02
C ASP A 102 -7.20 19.55 3.76
N THR A 103 -7.11 20.87 3.87
CA THR A 103 -8.12 21.74 4.49
C THR A 103 -8.43 22.92 3.58
N ALA A 104 -9.56 23.58 3.78
CA ALA A 104 -9.90 24.77 3.03
C ALA A 104 -8.83 25.88 3.13
N ALA A 105 -8.04 25.89 4.21
CA ALA A 105 -7.02 26.90 4.45
C ALA A 105 -5.64 26.53 3.89
N SER A 106 -5.29 25.25 3.81
CA SER A 106 -3.94 24.80 3.40
C SER A 106 -3.86 23.29 3.19
N GLU A 107 -2.99 22.90 2.26
CA GLU A 107 -2.57 21.53 2.02
C GLU A 107 -1.20 21.28 2.68
N ARG A 108 -1.04 20.13 3.33
CA ARG A 108 0.20 19.80 4.03
C ARG A 108 0.40 18.28 4.15
N LEU A 109 1.64 17.88 4.30
CA LEU A 109 2.00 16.54 4.69
C LEU A 109 2.22 16.53 6.21
N VAL A 110 1.53 15.67 6.92
CA VAL A 110 1.77 15.38 8.34
C VAL A 110 2.51 14.05 8.41
N ILE A 111 3.65 14.02 9.09
CA ILE A 111 4.52 12.85 9.21
C ILE A 111 4.80 12.51 10.67
N ALA A 112 4.87 11.23 10.96
CA ALA A 112 5.31 10.71 12.25
C ALA A 112 6.80 10.40 12.19
N VAL A 113 7.54 11.02 13.07
CA VAL A 113 9.01 11.00 13.09
C VAL A 113 9.48 10.36 14.39
N ASN A 114 10.36 9.39 14.26
CA ASN A 114 11.10 8.82 15.38
C ASN A 114 12.47 9.51 15.43
N ASP A 115 12.67 10.33 16.47
CA ASP A 115 13.95 10.93 16.80
C ASP A 115 14.56 10.10 17.93
N THR A 116 15.55 9.31 17.67
CA THR A 116 16.30 8.43 18.59
C THR A 116 15.82 8.35 20.06
N SER A 117 15.14 9.38 20.56
CA SER A 117 14.64 9.51 21.94
C SER A 117 13.11 9.65 22.04
N THR A 118 12.44 10.21 21.05
CA THR A 118 11.01 10.52 21.08
C THR A 118 10.35 10.31 19.71
N LYS A 119 9.07 9.93 19.72
CA LYS A 119 8.23 9.87 18.52
C LYS A 119 7.25 11.04 18.56
N THR A 120 7.26 11.87 17.51
CA THR A 120 6.42 13.08 17.41
C THR A 120 5.95 13.32 15.99
N LEU A 121 4.96 14.20 15.85
CA LEU A 121 4.43 14.60 14.54
C LEU A 121 5.09 15.90 14.06
N TYR A 122 5.36 15.93 12.77
CA TYR A 122 5.80 17.11 12.03
C TYR A 122 4.82 17.40 10.90
N TYR A 123 4.77 18.65 10.46
CA TYR A 123 4.02 19.03 9.26
C TYR A 123 4.90 19.86 8.33
N GLY A 124 4.62 19.76 7.04
CA GLY A 124 5.27 20.55 6.01
C GLY A 124 4.34 20.75 4.82
N SER A 125 4.50 21.83 4.10
CA SER A 125 3.87 22.08 2.81
C SER A 125 4.95 22.29 1.75
N PRO A 126 4.67 22.06 0.47
CA PRO A 126 5.61 22.36 -0.59
C PRO A 126 6.17 23.79 -0.47
N GLY A 127 7.49 23.94 -0.52
CA GLY A 127 8.18 25.23 -0.32
C GLY A 127 8.44 25.65 1.13
N THR A 128 8.07 24.83 2.12
CA THR A 128 8.33 25.11 3.54
C THR A 128 9.17 24.02 4.20
N SER A 129 9.87 24.36 5.29
CA SER A 129 10.53 23.37 6.14
C SER A 129 9.52 22.63 7.00
N TYR A 130 9.84 21.38 7.37
CA TYR A 130 9.05 20.66 8.37
C TYR A 130 9.12 21.36 9.74
N ALA A 131 7.97 21.50 10.37
CA ALA A 131 7.85 22.03 11.71
C ALA A 131 7.21 20.99 12.64
N GLN A 132 7.74 20.89 13.86
CA GLN A 132 7.18 19.98 14.87
C GLN A 132 5.82 20.48 15.35
N ILE A 133 4.86 19.58 15.46
CA ILE A 133 3.57 19.86 16.10
C ILE A 133 3.76 19.75 17.62
N SER A 134 3.56 20.85 18.31
CA SER A 134 3.78 20.90 19.76
C SER A 134 2.92 19.88 20.52
N SER A 135 3.51 19.20 21.49
CA SER A 135 2.85 18.22 22.35
C SER A 135 2.25 17.02 21.63
N SER A 136 2.73 16.67 20.44
CA SER A 136 2.24 15.55 19.64
C SER A 136 3.01 14.25 19.92
N THR A 137 3.34 13.98 21.19
CA THR A 137 4.06 12.75 21.56
C THR A 137 3.26 11.50 21.19
N ILE A 138 3.93 10.54 20.56
CA ILE A 138 3.45 9.22 20.20
C ILE A 138 4.10 8.22 21.15
N ASP A 139 3.40 7.14 21.49
CA ASP A 139 3.93 6.12 22.37
C ASP A 139 5.19 5.47 21.74
N PRO A 140 6.27 5.25 22.51
CA PRO A 140 7.50 4.61 22.02
C PRO A 140 7.28 3.21 21.41
N LEU A 141 6.27 2.48 21.87
CA LEU A 141 5.93 1.13 21.36
C LEU A 141 5.15 1.16 20.03
N ALA A 142 4.64 2.32 19.63
CA ALA A 142 3.87 2.43 18.37
C ALA A 142 4.80 2.29 17.16
N ASN A 143 4.52 1.34 16.29
CA ASN A 143 5.22 1.14 15.02
C ASN A 143 4.55 1.89 13.86
N PHE A 144 3.34 2.40 14.07
CA PHE A 144 2.55 3.10 13.07
C PHE A 144 1.59 4.09 13.72
N VAL A 145 1.17 5.11 12.96
CA VAL A 145 0.13 6.07 13.37
C VAL A 145 -1.00 6.00 12.36
N TYR A 146 -2.20 5.68 12.83
CA TYR A 146 -3.41 5.65 12.01
C TYR A 146 -4.01 7.05 11.95
N PHE A 147 -4.20 7.55 10.75
CA PHE A 147 -4.78 8.86 10.51
C PHE A 147 -6.15 8.76 9.87
N ALA A 148 -7.05 9.68 10.24
CA ALA A 148 -8.31 9.89 9.54
C ALA A 148 -8.71 11.36 9.58
N GLN A 149 -9.02 11.91 8.43
CA GLN A 149 -9.52 13.28 8.34
C GLN A 149 -11.04 13.28 8.43
N LEU A 150 -11.57 14.10 9.34
CA LEU A 150 -13.00 14.42 9.43
C LEU A 150 -13.16 15.93 9.52
N ASN A 151 -13.84 16.50 8.53
CA ASN A 151 -13.95 17.96 8.36
C ASN A 151 -12.54 18.62 8.28
N GLU A 152 -12.31 19.70 9.01
CA GLU A 152 -11.05 20.44 9.08
C GLU A 152 -10.07 19.92 10.16
N LYS A 153 -10.24 18.68 10.60
CA LYS A 153 -9.43 18.07 11.67
C LYS A 153 -8.84 16.75 11.21
N LEU A 154 -7.57 16.56 11.51
CA LEU A 154 -6.88 15.30 11.32
C LEU A 154 -6.79 14.55 12.65
N PHE A 155 -7.55 13.48 12.79
CA PHE A 155 -7.50 12.59 13.95
C PHE A 155 -6.38 11.58 13.78
N TYR A 156 -5.73 11.22 14.88
CA TYR A 156 -4.66 10.22 14.87
C TYR A 156 -4.67 9.33 16.11
N ALA A 157 -4.27 8.08 15.89
CA ALA A 157 -4.21 7.04 16.89
C ALA A 157 -2.95 6.19 16.71
N ASP A 158 -2.27 5.86 17.80
CA ASP A 158 -1.03 5.07 17.83
C ASP A 158 -1.23 3.65 18.41
N GLY A 159 -2.45 3.30 18.83
CA GLY A 159 -2.78 2.01 19.42
C GLY A 159 -2.40 1.84 20.90
N TYR A 160 -1.77 2.83 21.50
CA TYR A 160 -1.29 2.80 22.89
C TYR A 160 -1.79 3.98 23.71
N SER A 161 -1.88 5.16 23.10
CA SER A 161 -2.32 6.42 23.70
C SER A 161 -3.83 6.66 23.45
N SER A 162 -4.37 7.73 24.03
CA SER A 162 -5.72 8.21 23.74
C SER A 162 -5.80 8.87 22.35
N LEU A 163 -6.96 8.84 21.71
CA LEU A 163 -7.23 9.52 20.46
C LEU A 163 -6.96 11.04 20.60
N ARG A 164 -6.29 11.59 19.60
CA ARG A 164 -5.97 13.01 19.51
C ARG A 164 -6.30 13.55 18.11
N TYR A 165 -6.29 14.84 17.96
CA TYR A 165 -6.47 15.47 16.65
C TYR A 165 -5.61 16.72 16.48
N ILE A 166 -5.36 17.06 15.21
CA ILE A 166 -4.66 18.25 14.76
C ILE A 166 -5.67 19.13 14.05
N THR A 167 -5.72 20.42 14.41
CA THR A 167 -6.57 21.41 13.75
C THR A 167 -5.92 21.93 12.47
N SER A 168 -6.69 22.64 11.64
CA SER A 168 -6.17 23.37 10.47
C SER A 168 -5.07 24.40 10.83
N ALA A 169 -4.98 24.86 12.08
CA ALA A 169 -3.92 25.72 12.59
C ALA A 169 -2.69 24.93 13.15
N ASN A 170 -2.58 23.62 12.93
CA ASN A 170 -1.53 22.74 13.45
C ASN A 170 -1.46 22.64 14.98
N VAL A 171 -2.58 22.85 15.65
CA VAL A 171 -2.66 22.70 17.10
C VAL A 171 -3.07 21.28 17.44
N ASN A 172 -2.23 20.58 18.21
CA ASN A 172 -2.54 19.27 18.75
C ASN A 172 -3.49 19.38 19.93
N SER A 173 -4.54 18.58 19.94
CA SER A 173 -5.57 18.58 20.98
C SER A 173 -5.95 17.16 21.37
N SER A 174 -6.29 16.98 22.64
CA SER A 174 -6.84 15.72 23.16
C SER A 174 -8.37 15.77 23.17
N ILE A 175 -8.98 14.61 23.00
CA ILE A 175 -10.42 14.46 23.14
C ILE A 175 -10.75 14.37 24.62
N THR A 176 -11.63 15.25 25.08
CA THR A 176 -12.08 15.29 26.48
C THR A 176 -13.54 14.88 26.55
N ALA A 177 -13.85 13.94 27.46
CA ALA A 177 -15.21 13.61 27.84
C ALA A 177 -15.90 14.80 28.53
N GLY A 178 -17.21 14.74 28.65
CA GLY A 178 -17.97 15.71 29.44
C GLY A 178 -18.50 16.91 28.66
N LYS A 179 -18.72 16.75 27.37
CA LYS A 179 -19.54 17.65 26.54
C LYS A 179 -20.94 17.06 26.38
N ILE A 180 -21.95 17.87 26.13
CA ILE A 180 -23.26 17.35 25.72
C ILE A 180 -23.21 16.96 24.26
N SER A 181 -23.35 15.66 23.98
CA SER A 181 -23.28 15.10 22.62
C SER A 181 -24.62 15.19 21.89
N ARG A 182 -25.71 14.92 22.62
CA ARG A 182 -27.06 14.82 22.08
C ARG A 182 -28.10 15.20 23.12
N ILE A 183 -29.22 15.72 22.65
CA ILE A 183 -30.42 15.95 23.47
C ILE A 183 -31.62 15.35 22.73
N ASP A 184 -32.18 14.27 23.27
CA ASP A 184 -33.35 13.60 22.69
C ASP A 184 -34.63 14.14 23.28
N VAL A 185 -35.60 14.47 22.44
CA VAL A 185 -36.94 14.84 22.83
C VAL A 185 -37.75 13.57 23.10
N ILE A 186 -38.00 13.28 24.37
CA ILE A 186 -38.76 12.09 24.79
C ILE A 186 -40.28 12.34 24.76
N ASN A 187 -40.67 13.59 25.04
CA ASN A 187 -42.06 14.03 24.91
C ASN A 187 -42.07 15.39 24.20
N GLN A 188 -42.80 15.49 23.11
CA GLN A 188 -42.85 16.70 22.26
C GLN A 188 -43.62 17.85 22.91
N GLY A 189 -44.42 17.59 23.95
CA GLY A 189 -45.34 18.55 24.49
C GLY A 189 -46.50 18.85 23.54
N SER A 190 -47.27 19.89 23.84
CA SER A 190 -48.34 20.34 22.96
C SER A 190 -48.66 21.84 23.20
N ASN A 191 -49.28 22.46 22.18
CA ASN A 191 -49.75 23.85 22.25
C ASN A 191 -48.66 24.89 22.62
N LEU A 192 -47.44 24.68 22.10
CA LEU A 192 -46.38 25.66 22.24
C LEU A 192 -46.72 26.93 21.43
N SER A 193 -46.99 28.04 22.09
CA SER A 193 -47.33 29.31 21.47
C SER A 193 -46.14 30.09 20.95
N GLY A 194 -44.94 29.53 21.03
CA GLY A 194 -43.67 30.11 20.58
C GLY A 194 -42.52 29.18 20.89
N VAL A 195 -41.28 29.56 20.53
CA VAL A 195 -40.08 28.78 20.82
C VAL A 195 -39.82 28.79 22.34
N PRO A 196 -39.85 27.63 23.01
CA PRO A 196 -39.62 27.58 24.45
C PRO A 196 -38.14 27.85 24.78
N THR A 197 -37.88 28.39 25.97
CA THR A 197 -36.51 28.55 26.46
C THR A 197 -35.99 27.21 26.99
N VAL A 198 -34.84 26.75 26.44
CA VAL A 198 -34.13 25.57 26.90
C VAL A 198 -33.07 25.97 27.91
N THR A 199 -33.10 25.41 29.09
CA THR A 199 -32.09 25.57 30.13
C THR A 199 -31.47 24.25 30.51
N ILE A 200 -30.16 24.10 30.31
CA ILE A 200 -29.38 22.91 30.66
C ILE A 200 -28.70 23.19 31.99
N ALA A 201 -28.76 22.24 32.91
CA ALA A 201 -28.12 22.38 34.21
C ALA A 201 -26.61 22.53 34.08
N SER A 202 -26.00 23.34 34.94
CA SER A 202 -24.54 23.59 34.91
C SER A 202 -23.76 22.31 35.31
N PRO A 203 -22.57 22.08 34.72
CA PRO A 203 -21.67 21.02 35.14
C PRO A 203 -21.06 21.30 36.52
N PRO A 204 -20.50 20.29 37.20
CA PRO A 204 -19.76 20.51 38.46
C PRO A 204 -18.57 21.47 38.32
N SER A 205 -17.95 21.51 37.13
CA SER A 205 -16.86 22.41 36.77
C SER A 205 -16.87 22.60 35.24
N GLY A 206 -16.44 23.74 34.72
CA GLY A 206 -16.34 23.98 33.27
C GLY A 206 -17.42 24.93 32.74
N VAL A 207 -17.84 24.73 31.51
CA VAL A 207 -18.76 25.62 30.77
C VAL A 207 -20.15 24.98 30.65
N THR A 208 -21.18 25.71 30.98
CA THR A 208 -22.58 25.26 30.82
C THR A 208 -22.95 25.16 29.34
N ALA A 209 -23.54 24.04 28.95
CA ALA A 209 -24.07 23.86 27.61
C ALA A 209 -25.29 24.75 27.34
N THR A 210 -25.50 25.14 26.10
CA THR A 210 -26.68 25.90 25.64
C THR A 210 -27.32 25.23 24.43
N GLY A 211 -28.64 25.34 24.32
CA GLY A 211 -29.38 24.77 23.20
C GLY A 211 -30.63 25.58 22.89
N GLU A 212 -31.09 25.47 21.64
CA GLU A 212 -32.29 26.13 21.13
C GLU A 212 -33.34 25.11 20.72
N ALA A 213 -34.57 25.34 21.10
CA ALA A 213 -35.69 24.49 20.75
C ALA A 213 -36.12 24.71 19.30
N ILE A 214 -36.41 23.64 18.58
CA ILE A 214 -37.02 23.63 17.25
C ILE A 214 -38.45 23.16 17.39
N VAL A 215 -39.40 24.04 17.07
CA VAL A 215 -40.84 23.77 17.19
C VAL A 215 -41.46 23.67 15.81
N ALA A 216 -42.28 22.66 15.60
CA ALA A 216 -43.04 22.49 14.36
C ALA A 216 -44.23 23.43 14.28
N ASN A 217 -44.80 23.61 13.09
CA ASN A 217 -45.96 24.48 12.86
C ASN A 217 -47.24 24.06 13.64
N ASP A 218 -47.29 22.80 14.10
CA ASP A 218 -48.38 22.26 14.92
C ASP A 218 -48.22 22.55 16.42
N GLY A 219 -47.16 23.28 16.80
CA GLY A 219 -46.90 23.62 18.19
C GLY A 219 -46.27 22.50 19.02
N ASN A 220 -45.63 21.52 18.41
CA ASN A 220 -44.92 20.46 19.09
C ASN A 220 -43.39 20.71 19.01
N LEU A 221 -42.65 20.33 20.08
CA LEU A 221 -41.18 20.37 20.09
C LEU A 221 -40.63 19.20 19.25
N VAL A 222 -39.88 19.52 18.20
CA VAL A 222 -39.30 18.52 17.30
C VAL A 222 -37.92 18.11 17.75
N ALA A 223 -37.06 19.07 18.08
CA ALA A 223 -35.66 18.82 18.45
C ALA A 223 -35.13 19.99 19.32
N ILE A 224 -34.00 19.75 19.96
CA ILE A 224 -33.20 20.78 20.61
C ILE A 224 -31.84 20.80 19.93
N ASN A 225 -31.52 21.91 19.25
CA ASN A 225 -30.22 22.12 18.64
C ASN A 225 -29.22 22.59 19.69
N ILE A 226 -28.09 21.88 19.86
CA ILE A 226 -27.03 22.27 20.80
C ILE A 226 -26.23 23.40 20.16
N THR A 227 -26.30 24.61 20.75
CA THR A 227 -25.55 25.78 20.27
C THR A 227 -24.16 25.88 20.89
N ASN A 228 -24.00 25.35 22.10
CA ASN A 228 -22.70 25.13 22.76
C ASN A 228 -22.77 23.83 23.56
N PRO A 229 -21.89 22.85 23.28
CA PRO A 229 -21.90 21.56 23.97
C PRO A 229 -21.43 21.63 25.43
N GLY A 230 -20.87 22.77 25.86
CA GLY A 230 -20.30 22.91 27.19
C GLY A 230 -19.07 22.04 27.46
N SER A 231 -18.71 21.91 28.72
CA SER A 231 -17.60 21.04 29.16
C SER A 231 -17.70 20.74 30.65
N GLY A 232 -17.06 19.62 31.10
CA GLY A 232 -16.96 19.30 32.50
C GLY A 232 -18.18 18.58 33.10
N TYR A 233 -19.08 18.07 32.27
CA TYR A 233 -20.18 17.23 32.69
C TYR A 233 -19.67 15.82 33.05
N THR A 234 -19.97 15.38 34.25
CA THR A 234 -19.65 14.02 34.72
C THR A 234 -20.87 13.07 34.68
N THR A 235 -22.05 13.65 34.62
CA THR A 235 -23.35 12.96 34.50
C THR A 235 -24.27 13.76 33.60
N ALA A 236 -25.29 13.10 33.03
CA ALA A 236 -26.29 13.74 32.20
C ALA A 236 -27.02 14.86 32.98
N PRO A 237 -26.96 16.12 32.50
CA PRO A 237 -27.66 17.22 33.17
C PRO A 237 -29.17 17.16 32.90
N SER A 238 -29.93 17.76 33.79
CA SER A 238 -31.35 18.00 33.54
C SER A 238 -31.55 19.07 32.48
N VAL A 239 -32.49 18.82 31.57
CA VAL A 239 -32.91 19.77 30.53
C VAL A 239 -34.29 20.30 30.90
N ASN A 240 -34.39 21.59 31.19
CA ASN A 240 -35.66 22.24 31.49
C ASN A 240 -36.14 23.06 30.28
N ILE A 241 -37.37 22.80 29.85
CA ILE A 241 -38.01 23.45 28.69
C ILE A 241 -39.13 24.34 29.23
N SER A 242 -38.86 25.61 29.35
CA SER A 242 -39.81 26.59 29.90
C SER A 242 -40.89 26.90 28.89
N GLY A 243 -42.17 26.78 29.29
CA GLY A 243 -43.30 26.97 28.38
C GLY A 243 -43.54 25.81 27.42
N GLY A 244 -42.94 24.64 27.67
CA GLY A 244 -42.90 23.51 26.76
C GLY A 244 -44.16 22.63 26.72
N GLY A 245 -45.28 23.03 27.33
CA GLY A 245 -46.54 22.27 27.21
C GLY A 245 -46.45 20.80 27.63
N GLY A 246 -45.59 20.49 28.61
CA GLY A 246 -45.28 19.11 29.01
C GLY A 246 -44.13 18.46 28.22
N ALA A 247 -43.42 19.20 27.39
CA ALA A 247 -42.25 18.71 26.67
C ALA A 247 -41.15 18.25 27.64
N HIS A 248 -40.50 17.13 27.31
CA HIS A 248 -39.42 16.56 28.11
C HIS A 248 -38.31 16.07 27.18
N ALA A 249 -37.06 16.38 27.55
CA ALA A 249 -35.89 15.97 26.82
C ALA A 249 -34.81 15.43 27.78
N VAL A 250 -33.98 14.53 27.27
CA VAL A 250 -32.85 13.91 27.98
C VAL A 250 -31.57 14.26 27.26
N ALA A 251 -30.59 14.79 28.01
CA ALA A 251 -29.27 15.07 27.50
C ALA A 251 -28.34 13.86 27.67
N TYR A 252 -27.44 13.66 26.74
CA TYR A 252 -26.38 12.64 26.80
C TYR A 252 -25.03 13.34 26.86
N VAL A 253 -24.16 12.83 27.70
CA VAL A 253 -22.78 13.33 27.88
C VAL A 253 -21.82 12.48 27.04
N SER A 254 -21.00 13.15 26.24
CA SER A 254 -19.97 12.44 25.47
C SER A 254 -18.99 11.72 26.40
N LEU A 255 -18.67 10.49 26.05
CA LEU A 255 -17.55 9.78 26.59
C LEU A 255 -16.24 10.26 25.94
N ALA A 256 -15.12 9.88 26.56
CA ALA A 256 -13.86 9.86 25.85
C ALA A 256 -13.92 8.83 24.70
N ALA A 257 -13.14 9.05 23.67
CA ALA A 257 -12.91 8.02 22.65
C ALA A 257 -12.47 6.70 23.33
N PRO A 258 -12.72 5.53 22.68
CA PRO A 258 -12.26 4.26 23.23
C PRO A 258 -10.76 4.31 23.53
N SER A 259 -10.35 3.61 24.59
CA SER A 259 -8.94 3.55 24.99
C SER A 259 -8.09 2.84 23.95
N LYS A 260 -6.89 3.31 23.69
CA LYS A 260 -5.94 2.70 22.74
C LYS A 260 -6.54 2.42 21.36
N PRO A 261 -7.09 3.44 20.67
CA PRO A 261 -7.74 3.25 19.38
C PRO A 261 -6.72 2.85 18.31
N ILE A 262 -7.17 1.97 17.40
CA ILE A 262 -6.45 1.55 16.19
C ILE A 262 -7.41 1.49 14.99
N TYR A 263 -6.86 1.34 13.79
CA TYR A 263 -7.61 1.20 12.53
C TYR A 263 -8.60 2.35 12.30
N LEU A 264 -8.13 3.56 12.60
CA LEU A 264 -8.95 4.76 12.51
C LEU A 264 -9.37 5.00 11.05
N THR A 265 -10.68 5.19 10.83
CA THR A 265 -11.26 5.37 9.50
C THR A 265 -12.40 6.38 9.56
N ALA A 266 -12.45 7.31 8.59
CA ALA A 266 -13.59 8.18 8.40
C ALA A 266 -14.58 7.54 7.43
N HIS A 267 -15.84 7.37 7.85
CA HIS A 267 -16.91 6.81 7.02
C HIS A 267 -18.26 7.40 7.43
N THR A 268 -19.08 7.77 6.44
CA THR A 268 -20.42 8.38 6.64
C THR A 268 -20.43 9.55 7.65
N ASN A 269 -19.44 10.44 7.54
CA ASN A 269 -19.26 11.61 8.42
C ASN A 269 -19.09 11.26 9.92
N ARG A 270 -18.56 10.09 10.21
CA ARG A 270 -18.18 9.63 11.56
C ARG A 270 -16.75 9.09 11.53
N LEU A 271 -16.09 9.12 12.69
CA LEU A 271 -14.88 8.35 12.91
C LEU A 271 -15.25 6.94 13.39
N TRP A 272 -14.54 5.97 12.88
CA TRP A 272 -14.66 4.58 13.25
C TRP A 272 -13.32 4.05 13.71
N CYS A 273 -13.29 3.25 14.76
CA CYS A 273 -12.05 2.64 15.25
C CYS A 273 -12.33 1.35 16.04
N VAL A 274 -11.26 0.66 16.36
CA VAL A 274 -11.25 -0.51 17.24
C VAL A 274 -10.35 -0.20 18.43
N SER A 275 -10.61 -0.80 19.59
CA SER A 275 -9.74 -0.65 20.77
C SER A 275 -8.68 -1.75 20.80
N ASN A 276 -7.42 -1.39 20.98
CA ASN A 276 -6.31 -2.31 21.24
C ASN A 276 -6.18 -2.69 22.72
N ASN A 277 -7.19 -2.35 23.53
CA ASN A 277 -7.21 -2.68 24.93
C ASN A 277 -7.66 -4.13 25.15
N THR A 278 -6.81 -4.95 25.75
CA THR A 278 -7.10 -6.38 26.02
C THR A 278 -8.27 -6.60 26.98
N ALA A 279 -8.69 -5.57 27.73
CA ALA A 279 -9.88 -5.63 28.58
C ALA A 279 -11.20 -5.48 27.81
N VAL A 280 -11.15 -5.15 26.51
CA VAL A 280 -12.32 -4.98 25.64
C VAL A 280 -12.42 -6.18 24.71
N THR A 281 -13.64 -6.58 24.36
CA THR A 281 -13.85 -7.65 23.38
C THR A 281 -13.30 -7.24 22.00
N PRO A 282 -12.45 -8.06 21.36
CA PRO A 282 -11.69 -7.68 20.18
C PRO A 282 -12.55 -7.54 18.90
N ASP A 283 -13.82 -7.94 18.96
CA ASP A 283 -14.81 -7.84 17.89
C ASP A 283 -15.75 -6.62 18.04
N THR A 284 -15.38 -5.65 18.90
CA THR A 284 -16.14 -4.43 19.12
C THR A 284 -15.63 -3.29 18.24
N LEU A 285 -16.52 -2.76 17.43
CA LEU A 285 -16.33 -1.59 16.58
C LEU A 285 -16.93 -0.36 17.29
N TYR A 286 -16.20 0.73 17.33
CA TYR A 286 -16.63 2.00 17.92
C TYR A 286 -16.80 3.07 16.86
N PHE A 287 -17.74 3.99 17.08
CA PHE A 287 -17.96 5.14 16.18
C PHE A 287 -18.27 6.41 16.96
N SER A 288 -17.86 7.55 16.39
CA SER A 288 -18.13 8.88 16.94
C SER A 288 -19.56 9.35 16.59
N ASP A 289 -19.96 10.47 17.15
CA ASP A 289 -21.17 11.16 16.71
C ASP A 289 -21.06 11.66 15.26
N LEU A 290 -22.19 11.92 14.64
CA LEU A 290 -22.26 12.38 13.26
C LEU A 290 -21.64 13.77 13.15
N LEU A 291 -20.72 13.96 12.19
CA LEU A 291 -19.97 15.19 11.93
C LEU A 291 -19.05 15.66 13.08
N ASP A 292 -18.96 14.89 14.18
CA ASP A 292 -18.12 15.24 15.33
C ASP A 292 -17.25 14.07 15.77
N GLY A 293 -15.98 14.10 15.41
CA GLY A 293 -14.99 13.09 15.84
C GLY A 293 -14.50 13.25 17.29
N GLU A 294 -14.87 14.34 17.96
CA GLU A 294 -14.51 14.57 19.36
C GLU A 294 -15.57 14.05 20.33
N SER A 295 -16.77 13.78 19.85
CA SER A 295 -17.89 13.30 20.66
C SER A 295 -18.16 11.82 20.44
N TRP A 296 -18.26 11.07 21.53
CA TRP A 296 -18.47 9.62 21.52
C TRP A 296 -19.65 9.28 22.43
N ASP A 297 -20.70 8.69 21.85
CA ASP A 297 -21.87 8.27 22.61
C ASP A 297 -21.57 6.96 23.39
N PRO A 298 -22.07 6.81 24.61
CA PRO A 298 -22.00 5.55 25.36
C PRO A 298 -22.52 4.33 24.60
N LEU A 299 -23.47 4.53 23.69
CA LEU A 299 -24.04 3.51 22.84
C LEU A 299 -23.34 3.41 21.46
N GLY A 300 -22.32 4.22 21.21
CA GLY A 300 -21.57 4.30 19.96
C GLY A 300 -20.65 3.10 19.73
N SER A 301 -21.18 1.87 19.87
CA SER A 301 -20.40 0.65 19.62
C SER A 301 -21.27 -0.48 19.06
N ILE A 302 -20.66 -1.32 18.23
CA ILE A 302 -21.30 -2.48 17.61
C ILE A 302 -20.41 -3.71 17.79
N ARG A 303 -20.96 -4.81 18.26
CA ARG A 303 -20.27 -6.10 18.22
C ARG A 303 -20.46 -6.77 16.87
N VAL A 304 -19.36 -6.97 16.14
CA VAL A 304 -19.37 -7.58 14.81
C VAL A 304 -19.23 -9.10 14.95
N GLY A 305 -20.28 -9.83 14.63
CA GLY A 305 -20.32 -11.29 14.67
C GLY A 305 -20.45 -11.90 16.06
N GLY A 306 -19.99 -11.27 17.12
CA GLY A 306 -20.09 -11.74 18.52
C GLY A 306 -19.33 -13.02 18.85
N ASP A 307 -18.35 -13.40 18.02
CA ASP A 307 -17.58 -14.65 18.08
C ASP A 307 -16.20 -14.50 18.72
N GLY A 308 -15.80 -13.24 19.07
CA GLY A 308 -14.50 -12.94 19.66
C GLY A 308 -13.33 -12.97 18.67
N ASP A 309 -13.56 -13.19 17.37
CA ASP A 309 -12.54 -13.08 16.33
C ASP A 309 -12.11 -11.61 16.18
N PRO A 310 -10.82 -11.26 16.33
CA PRO A 310 -10.39 -9.87 16.38
C PRO A 310 -10.57 -9.15 15.04
N ILE A 311 -11.03 -7.90 15.11
CA ILE A 311 -11.05 -7.00 13.95
C ILE A 311 -9.60 -6.63 13.61
N LYS A 312 -9.22 -6.79 12.34
CA LYS A 312 -7.88 -6.54 11.79
C LYS A 312 -7.85 -5.41 10.77
N GLY A 313 -8.99 -4.87 10.37
CA GLY A 313 -9.02 -3.76 9.43
C GLY A 313 -10.41 -3.21 9.22
N LEU A 314 -10.47 -1.94 8.86
CA LEU A 314 -11.67 -1.20 8.51
C LEU A 314 -11.44 -0.53 7.16
N TYR A 315 -12.45 -0.52 6.32
CA TYR A 315 -12.36 0.17 5.05
C TYR A 315 -13.71 0.79 4.66
N SER A 316 -13.71 2.10 4.40
CA SER A 316 -14.87 2.82 3.90
C SER A 316 -15.11 2.43 2.44
N TRP A 317 -16.21 1.77 2.17
CA TRP A 317 -16.57 1.33 0.83
C TRP A 317 -17.70 2.21 0.25
N PHE A 318 -18.20 1.89 -0.92
CA PHE A 318 -19.20 2.71 -1.60
C PHE A 318 -20.56 2.74 -0.85
N GLY A 319 -21.27 3.85 -0.99
CA GLY A 319 -22.53 4.08 -0.29
C GLY A 319 -22.32 4.19 1.23
N TYR A 320 -23.13 3.51 2.00
CA TYR A 320 -23.08 3.53 3.46
C TYR A 320 -22.39 2.29 4.06
N LYS A 321 -21.67 1.52 3.25
CA LYS A 321 -21.06 0.25 3.67
C LYS A 321 -19.66 0.44 4.19
N LEU A 322 -19.44 0.08 5.45
CA LEU A 322 -18.14 -0.09 6.06
C LEU A 322 -17.77 -1.57 5.99
N LEU A 323 -16.66 -1.90 5.35
CA LEU A 323 -16.06 -3.23 5.40
C LEU A 323 -15.32 -3.40 6.72
N VAL A 324 -15.63 -4.47 7.43
CA VAL A 324 -14.97 -4.87 8.67
C VAL A 324 -14.26 -6.19 8.44
N PHE A 325 -12.95 -6.11 8.38
CA PHE A 325 -12.10 -7.28 8.21
C PHE A 325 -11.69 -7.81 9.58
N LYS A 326 -12.01 -9.06 9.85
CA LYS A 326 -11.53 -9.79 11.03
C LYS A 326 -10.36 -10.70 10.63
N GLU A 327 -9.78 -11.39 11.59
CA GLU A 327 -8.66 -12.30 11.28
C GLU A 327 -9.09 -13.47 10.38
N ARG A 328 -10.35 -13.94 10.52
CA ARG A 328 -10.87 -15.11 9.81
C ARG A 328 -12.16 -14.87 9.05
N SER A 329 -12.76 -13.70 9.17
CA SER A 329 -14.05 -13.39 8.54
C SER A 329 -14.09 -11.96 8.04
N ILE A 330 -15.03 -11.68 7.14
CA ILE A 330 -15.28 -10.35 6.59
C ILE A 330 -16.76 -10.04 6.75
N TRP A 331 -17.03 -8.84 7.23
CA TRP A 331 -18.38 -8.34 7.50
C TRP A 331 -18.59 -6.98 6.84
N THR A 332 -19.85 -6.62 6.64
CA THR A 332 -20.25 -5.25 6.28
C THR A 332 -21.16 -4.69 7.35
N VAL A 333 -20.95 -3.41 7.66
CA VAL A 333 -21.88 -2.62 8.45
C VAL A 333 -22.52 -1.59 7.51
N ASP A 334 -23.84 -1.62 7.37
CA ASP A 334 -24.59 -0.64 6.59
C ASP A 334 -24.97 0.52 7.49
N SER A 335 -24.18 1.58 7.47
CA SER A 335 -24.26 2.70 8.40
C SER A 335 -24.92 3.92 7.76
N ASP A 336 -26.15 3.77 7.28
CA ASP A 336 -26.94 4.87 6.74
C ASP A 336 -27.09 5.98 7.81
N PRO A 337 -26.56 7.20 7.55
CA PRO A 337 -26.61 8.29 8.51
C PRO A 337 -28.02 8.84 8.79
N THR A 338 -29.01 8.45 7.98
CA THR A 338 -30.42 8.84 8.18
C THR A 338 -31.17 7.89 9.11
N GLN A 339 -30.57 6.73 9.46
CA GLN A 339 -31.13 5.72 10.36
C GLN A 339 -30.51 5.81 11.76
N ASP A 340 -31.26 5.35 12.75
CA ASP A 340 -30.70 5.15 14.09
C ASP A 340 -29.60 4.08 14.03
N PRO A 341 -28.44 4.25 14.68
CA PRO A 341 -27.40 3.25 14.76
C PRO A 341 -27.88 1.86 15.25
N ALA A 342 -28.96 1.80 16.01
CA ALA A 342 -29.58 0.54 16.44
C ALA A 342 -30.22 -0.26 15.29
N ASP A 343 -30.56 0.40 14.19
CA ASP A 343 -31.19 -0.20 13.01
C ASP A 343 -30.17 -0.60 11.94
N TRP A 344 -28.89 -0.29 12.12
CA TRP A 344 -27.85 -0.62 11.16
C TRP A 344 -27.67 -2.14 11.01
N GLN A 345 -27.51 -2.56 9.77
CA GLN A 345 -27.39 -3.98 9.45
C GLN A 345 -25.92 -4.42 9.44
N VAL A 346 -25.63 -5.47 10.21
CA VAL A 346 -24.31 -6.14 10.22
C VAL A 346 -24.43 -7.46 9.48
N THR A 347 -23.76 -7.60 8.34
CA THR A 347 -23.91 -8.75 7.45
C THR A 347 -22.58 -9.46 7.24
N LEU A 348 -22.58 -10.80 7.38
CA LEU A 348 -21.42 -11.64 7.06
C LEU A 348 -21.23 -11.73 5.55
N VAL A 349 -20.03 -11.39 5.08
CA VAL A 349 -19.62 -11.53 3.67
C VAL A 349 -18.86 -12.84 3.46
N SER A 350 -17.92 -13.16 4.33
CA SER A 350 -17.15 -14.41 4.31
C SER A 350 -16.80 -14.88 5.71
N GLY A 351 -17.03 -16.16 5.99
CA GLY A 351 -16.71 -16.78 7.29
C GLY A 351 -15.36 -17.48 7.36
N ASN A 352 -14.62 -17.58 6.25
CA ASN A 352 -13.39 -18.39 6.17
C ASN A 352 -12.18 -17.62 5.64
N ILE A 353 -12.37 -16.36 5.26
CA ILE A 353 -11.30 -15.49 4.73
C ILE A 353 -11.34 -14.20 5.55
N GLY A 354 -10.18 -13.82 6.07
CA GLY A 354 -9.98 -12.58 6.79
C GLY A 354 -8.78 -11.81 6.28
N CYS A 355 -8.45 -10.71 6.94
CA CYS A 355 -7.33 -9.82 6.62
C CYS A 355 -6.22 -9.93 7.67
N SER A 356 -4.96 -9.81 7.23
CA SER A 356 -3.80 -9.86 8.10
C SER A 356 -3.22 -8.49 8.42
N SER A 357 -3.47 -7.48 7.58
CA SER A 357 -2.99 -6.11 7.78
C SER A 357 -4.06 -5.09 7.36
N HIS A 358 -4.43 -4.19 8.27
CA HIS A 358 -5.32 -3.07 7.96
C HIS A 358 -4.81 -2.23 6.79
N ARG A 359 -3.52 -1.94 6.78
CA ARG A 359 -2.88 -1.07 5.78
C ARG A 359 -2.79 -1.69 4.39
N SER A 360 -2.87 -3.02 4.30
CA SER A 360 -2.89 -3.70 2.99
C SER A 360 -4.18 -3.50 2.19
N ILE A 361 -5.23 -2.95 2.82
CA ILE A 361 -6.55 -2.82 2.21
C ILE A 361 -6.58 -1.59 1.31
N ALA A 362 -6.82 -1.79 0.02
CA ALA A 362 -6.92 -0.70 -0.95
C ALA A 362 -8.02 -0.94 -1.98
N ALA A 363 -8.70 0.14 -2.42
CA ALA A 363 -9.61 0.08 -3.55
C ALA A 363 -8.82 0.00 -4.86
N VAL A 364 -9.13 -0.99 -5.68
CA VAL A 364 -8.55 -1.19 -7.02
C VAL A 364 -9.68 -1.09 -8.03
N GLY A 365 -9.94 0.13 -8.49
CA GLY A 365 -11.13 0.42 -9.30
C GLY A 365 -12.42 0.21 -8.50
N ALA A 366 -13.28 -0.71 -8.93
CA ALA A 366 -14.53 -1.05 -8.24
C ALA A 366 -14.37 -2.21 -7.24
N ASP A 367 -13.18 -2.74 -7.06
CA ASP A 367 -12.85 -3.86 -6.19
C ASP A 367 -12.04 -3.41 -4.98
N VAL A 368 -11.90 -4.25 -3.97
CA VAL A 368 -11.05 -4.03 -2.81
C VAL A 368 -10.07 -5.19 -2.68
N PHE A 369 -8.78 -4.88 -2.72
CA PHE A 369 -7.71 -5.86 -2.51
C PHE A 369 -7.22 -5.77 -1.07
N PHE A 370 -6.79 -6.90 -0.53
CA PHE A 370 -6.24 -6.99 0.82
C PHE A 370 -5.36 -8.21 0.97
N LEU A 371 -4.47 -8.19 1.95
CA LEU A 371 -3.60 -9.30 2.31
C LEU A 371 -4.29 -10.22 3.31
N SER A 372 -4.53 -11.46 2.92
CA SER A 372 -4.96 -12.55 3.80
C SER A 372 -3.76 -13.43 4.18
N ARG A 373 -3.96 -14.37 5.10
CA ARG A 373 -2.89 -15.30 5.53
C ARG A 373 -2.33 -16.19 4.41
N ASP A 374 -3.14 -16.45 3.40
CA ASP A 374 -2.82 -17.31 2.25
C ASP A 374 -2.46 -16.55 0.97
N GLY A 375 -2.42 -15.22 1.03
CA GLY A 375 -2.04 -14.37 -0.09
C GLY A 375 -2.95 -13.16 -0.27
N ILE A 376 -2.78 -12.49 -1.40
CA ILE A 376 -3.58 -11.31 -1.75
C ILE A 376 -4.92 -11.77 -2.31
N ARG A 377 -5.99 -11.18 -1.78
CA ARG A 377 -7.39 -11.49 -2.10
C ARG A 377 -8.11 -10.28 -2.67
N SER A 378 -9.18 -10.54 -3.41
CA SER A 378 -10.09 -9.57 -4.01
C SER A 378 -11.51 -9.78 -3.47
N MET A 379 -12.19 -8.70 -3.10
CA MET A 379 -13.58 -8.75 -2.65
C MET A 379 -14.52 -9.23 -3.76
N ALA A 380 -14.31 -8.82 -5.01
CA ALA A 380 -15.13 -9.26 -6.13
C ALA A 380 -15.05 -10.78 -6.34
N GLN A 381 -13.86 -11.38 -6.17
CA GLN A 381 -13.71 -12.84 -6.23
C GLN A 381 -14.43 -13.55 -5.08
N ILE A 382 -14.43 -12.98 -3.88
CA ILE A 382 -15.13 -13.55 -2.73
C ILE A 382 -16.65 -13.50 -2.93
N GLN A 383 -17.17 -12.39 -3.43
CA GLN A 383 -18.60 -12.23 -3.70
C GLN A 383 -19.10 -13.09 -4.87
N ALA A 384 -18.25 -13.33 -5.88
CA ALA A 384 -18.57 -14.21 -7.01
C ALA A 384 -18.54 -15.70 -6.64
N GLY A 385 -17.83 -16.07 -5.57
CA GLY A 385 -17.77 -17.43 -5.05
C GLY A 385 -19.06 -17.79 -4.31
N THR A 386 -19.45 -19.06 -4.35
CA THR A 386 -20.48 -19.58 -3.44
C THR A 386 -19.89 -19.69 -2.03
N GLN A 387 -20.67 -19.50 -0.98
CA GLN A 387 -20.23 -19.57 0.43
C GLN A 387 -19.46 -20.87 0.79
N THR A 388 -19.49 -21.88 -0.08
CA THR A 388 -18.87 -23.19 0.12
C THR A 388 -17.56 -23.40 -0.65
N SER A 389 -17.21 -22.55 -1.62
CA SER A 389 -15.96 -22.66 -2.39
C SER A 389 -15.12 -21.40 -2.22
N VAL A 390 -14.12 -21.48 -1.36
CA VAL A 390 -13.05 -20.48 -1.28
C VAL A 390 -12.26 -20.57 -2.58
N GLY A 391 -12.39 -19.58 -3.48
CA GLY A 391 -11.58 -19.47 -4.69
C GLY A 391 -10.09 -19.34 -4.33
N LEU A 392 -9.22 -19.63 -5.30
CA LEU A 392 -7.78 -19.39 -5.16
C LEU A 392 -7.52 -17.90 -4.87
N ALA A 393 -6.45 -17.61 -4.12
CA ALA A 393 -6.00 -16.23 -3.93
C ALA A 393 -5.67 -15.58 -5.28
N LEU A 394 -5.90 -14.28 -5.42
CA LEU A 394 -5.52 -13.51 -6.62
C LEU A 394 -4.02 -13.66 -6.92
N SER A 395 -3.22 -13.79 -5.86
CA SER A 395 -1.76 -13.98 -5.93
C SER A 395 -1.32 -15.42 -6.20
N SER A 396 -2.23 -16.36 -6.48
CA SER A 396 -1.85 -17.76 -6.76
C SER A 396 -0.79 -17.92 -7.86
N PRO A 397 -0.73 -17.10 -8.92
CA PRO A 397 0.34 -17.19 -9.92
C PRO A 397 1.75 -16.88 -9.40
N ILE A 398 1.85 -16.14 -8.30
CA ILE A 398 3.11 -15.73 -7.65
C ILE A 398 3.22 -16.25 -6.22
N ASN A 399 2.70 -17.43 -5.96
CA ASN A 399 2.64 -17.99 -4.60
C ASN A 399 4.01 -18.23 -3.97
N ASP A 400 5.05 -18.42 -4.77
CA ASP A 400 6.45 -18.47 -4.31
C ASP A 400 6.88 -17.13 -3.68
N LEU A 401 6.55 -15.98 -4.29
CA LEU A 401 6.80 -14.66 -3.70
C LEU A 401 6.00 -14.48 -2.41
N ILE A 402 4.74 -14.91 -2.40
CA ILE A 402 3.90 -14.85 -1.19
C ILE A 402 4.47 -15.72 -0.06
N SER A 403 5.10 -16.84 -0.38
CA SER A 403 5.74 -17.72 0.60
C SER A 403 6.97 -17.10 1.27
N ARG A 404 7.64 -16.18 0.59
CA ARG A 404 8.79 -15.41 1.10
C ARG A 404 8.42 -14.32 2.10
N ILE A 405 7.14 -13.95 2.20
CA ILE A 405 6.69 -12.94 3.16
C ILE A 405 6.84 -13.48 4.59
N ASN A 406 7.43 -12.70 5.47
CA ASN A 406 7.54 -13.04 6.89
C ASN A 406 6.15 -13.07 7.55
N LYS A 407 5.65 -14.29 7.82
CA LYS A 407 4.29 -14.50 8.35
C LYS A 407 4.10 -13.98 9.77
N THR A 408 5.16 -13.67 10.50
CA THR A 408 5.09 -13.10 11.86
C THR A 408 4.97 -11.58 11.85
N LYS A 409 5.16 -10.94 10.69
CA LYS A 409 5.20 -9.49 10.50
C LYS A 409 4.19 -9.00 9.45
N LEU A 410 3.12 -9.75 9.22
CA LEU A 410 2.08 -9.38 8.25
C LEU A 410 1.38 -8.06 8.60
N ASP A 411 1.36 -7.68 9.86
CA ASP A 411 0.82 -6.41 10.36
C ASP A 411 1.59 -5.18 9.88
N LEU A 412 2.86 -5.35 9.46
CA LEU A 412 3.68 -4.28 8.89
C LEU A 412 3.38 -4.02 7.41
N CYS A 413 2.77 -4.99 6.70
CA CYS A 413 2.49 -4.86 5.27
C CYS A 413 1.60 -3.66 5.00
N ASP A 414 1.96 -2.89 3.98
CA ASP A 414 1.27 -1.68 3.57
C ASP A 414 0.93 -1.72 2.09
N GLY A 415 -0.29 -1.31 1.72
CA GLY A 415 -0.80 -1.42 0.36
C GLY A 415 -1.46 -0.15 -0.14
N VAL A 416 -1.15 0.22 -1.36
CA VAL A 416 -1.75 1.38 -2.02
C VAL A 416 -2.14 1.05 -3.44
N PHE A 417 -3.23 1.65 -3.92
CA PHE A 417 -3.57 1.66 -5.33
C PHE A 417 -3.15 3.00 -5.94
N TRP A 418 -2.23 2.95 -6.88
CA TRP A 418 -1.68 4.14 -7.52
C TRP A 418 -1.43 3.90 -9.01
N ASN A 419 -1.86 4.82 -9.85
CA ASN A 419 -1.62 4.82 -11.30
C ASN A 419 -1.78 3.43 -11.95
N ASN A 420 -2.97 2.82 -11.75
CA ASN A 420 -3.33 1.47 -12.22
C ASN A 420 -2.50 0.31 -11.64
N ARG A 421 -1.76 0.54 -10.56
CA ARG A 421 -1.00 -0.50 -9.86
C ARG A 421 -1.48 -0.64 -8.42
N TYR A 422 -1.68 -1.86 -7.97
CA TYR A 422 -1.72 -2.17 -6.55
C TYR A 422 -0.32 -2.52 -6.12
N LEU A 423 0.24 -1.70 -5.25
CA LEU A 423 1.57 -1.84 -4.65
C LEU A 423 1.38 -2.37 -3.24
N LEU A 424 2.03 -3.46 -2.90
CA LEU A 424 1.99 -4.04 -1.55
C LEU A 424 3.42 -4.17 -1.03
N ALA A 425 3.79 -3.31 -0.10
CA ALA A 425 5.04 -3.38 0.63
C ALA A 425 4.99 -4.54 1.64
N VAL A 426 6.01 -5.39 1.62
CA VAL A 426 6.06 -6.62 2.41
C VAL A 426 7.47 -6.87 2.98
N PRO A 427 7.57 -7.48 4.17
CA PRO A 427 8.84 -7.95 4.71
C PRO A 427 9.19 -9.31 4.11
N PHE A 428 10.05 -9.35 3.09
CA PHE A 428 10.58 -10.61 2.58
C PHE A 428 11.63 -11.18 3.52
N VAL A 429 11.53 -12.46 3.80
CA VAL A 429 12.64 -13.23 4.36
C VAL A 429 13.70 -13.35 3.26
N THR A 430 14.89 -12.84 3.50
CA THR A 430 16.02 -13.02 2.60
C THR A 430 16.38 -14.50 2.58
N GLU A 431 16.49 -15.12 1.39
CA GLU A 431 16.83 -16.55 1.23
C GLU A 431 18.26 -16.88 1.67
N ASP A 432 19.09 -15.85 1.84
CA ASP A 432 20.38 -15.94 2.51
C ASP A 432 20.28 -15.26 3.89
N PRO A 433 20.01 -15.99 4.95
CA PRO A 433 20.65 -15.59 6.17
C PRO A 433 22.14 -15.76 5.90
N TYR A 434 22.86 -14.68 5.53
CA TYR A 434 24.27 -14.63 5.83
C TYR A 434 24.42 -14.66 7.36
N ILE A 435 24.09 -15.81 7.92
CA ILE A 435 24.75 -16.27 9.09
C ILE A 435 26.18 -16.43 8.62
N LEU A 436 27.04 -15.50 9.01
CA LEU A 436 28.44 -15.76 8.99
C LEU A 436 28.67 -17.01 9.86
N GLY A 437 28.33 -18.16 9.31
CA GLY A 437 28.60 -19.47 9.87
C GLY A 437 30.05 -19.81 9.52
N THR A 438 30.77 -20.29 10.49
CA THR A 438 31.98 -21.08 10.21
C THR A 438 31.53 -22.38 9.51
N GLU A 439 32.41 -23.02 8.73
CA GLU A 439 32.17 -24.32 8.07
C GLU A 439 31.65 -25.44 9.00
N SER A 440 31.49 -25.16 10.27
CA SER A 440 31.04 -26.07 11.35
C SER A 440 29.70 -25.67 12.00
N GLU A 441 28.84 -24.94 11.31
CA GLU A 441 27.47 -24.56 11.76
C GLU A 441 27.38 -23.74 13.06
N TYR A 442 28.44 -23.06 13.49
CA TYR A 442 28.39 -22.16 14.62
C TYR A 442 28.18 -20.70 14.13
N SER A 443 27.14 -20.03 14.66
CA SER A 443 26.95 -18.61 14.45
C SER A 443 28.11 -17.82 15.07
N LEU A 444 28.62 -16.81 14.34
CA LEU A 444 29.58 -15.86 14.90
C LEU A 444 28.83 -14.94 15.87
N LEU A 445 29.18 -15.00 17.13
CA LEU A 445 28.69 -14.11 18.16
C LEU A 445 29.66 -12.92 18.31
N THR A 446 29.11 -11.75 18.63
CA THR A 446 29.93 -10.63 19.13
C THR A 446 30.54 -10.98 20.49
N GLU A 447 31.57 -10.25 20.94
CA GLU A 447 32.19 -10.44 22.26
C GLU A 447 31.18 -10.40 23.43
N ASN A 448 29.96 -9.90 23.22
CA ASN A 448 28.87 -9.86 24.19
C ASN A 448 27.80 -10.93 23.97
N SER A 449 28.08 -11.99 23.20
CA SER A 449 27.13 -13.07 22.86
C SER A 449 25.84 -12.59 22.18
N ILE A 450 25.88 -11.48 21.48
CA ILE A 450 24.78 -11.01 20.66
C ILE A 450 24.99 -11.63 19.26
N ASP A 451 24.01 -12.37 18.78
CA ASP A 451 24.00 -12.82 17.39
C ASP A 451 24.21 -11.63 16.48
N ILE A 452 25.18 -11.71 15.56
CA ILE A 452 25.26 -10.79 14.43
C ILE A 452 24.15 -11.18 13.49
N SER A 453 22.93 -10.94 13.89
CA SER A 453 21.78 -11.00 13.01
C SER A 453 21.67 -9.64 12.34
N LEU A 454 21.47 -9.64 11.04
CA LEU A 454 20.90 -8.50 10.34
C LEU A 454 19.41 -8.37 10.75
N GLU A 455 19.16 -8.23 12.08
CA GLU A 455 17.79 -8.16 12.62
C GLU A 455 17.00 -6.97 12.07
N GLY A 456 17.65 -5.93 11.57
CA GLY A 456 16.99 -4.79 10.94
C GLY A 456 16.21 -5.16 9.66
N ALA A 457 16.79 -5.98 8.80
CA ALA A 457 16.20 -6.31 7.48
C ALA A 457 14.98 -7.26 7.55
N LEU A 458 14.81 -8.02 8.63
CA LEU A 458 13.69 -8.96 8.79
C LEU A 458 12.41 -8.33 9.36
N ASN A 459 12.48 -7.10 9.84
CA ASN A 459 11.39 -6.40 10.50
C ASN A 459 10.83 -5.22 9.69
N GLU A 460 11.27 -5.05 8.45
CA GLU A 460 10.93 -3.91 7.60
C GLU A 460 10.39 -4.40 6.26
N ASN A 461 9.53 -3.62 5.62
CA ASN A 461 9.03 -3.92 4.29
C ASN A 461 10.12 -3.62 3.26
N ASN A 462 10.91 -4.61 2.91
CA ASN A 462 12.07 -4.53 2.02
C ASN A 462 11.76 -4.89 0.56
N ALA A 463 10.51 -5.18 0.24
CA ALA A 463 10.06 -5.46 -1.11
C ALA A 463 8.65 -4.92 -1.34
N VAL A 464 8.33 -4.57 -2.58
CA VAL A 464 7.00 -4.13 -3.01
C VAL A 464 6.50 -5.06 -4.10
N ILE A 465 5.48 -5.87 -3.81
CA ILE A 465 4.81 -6.72 -4.80
C ILE A 465 3.88 -5.86 -5.65
N VAL A 466 3.91 -6.04 -6.96
CA VAL A 466 3.22 -5.15 -7.91
C VAL A 466 2.21 -5.92 -8.76
N TYR A 467 0.95 -5.46 -8.72
CA TYR A 467 -0.12 -5.93 -9.60
C TYR A 467 -0.61 -4.79 -10.50
N HIS A 468 -0.62 -5.00 -11.78
CA HIS A 468 -1.11 -4.03 -12.75
C HIS A 468 -2.60 -4.29 -13.09
N SER A 469 -3.48 -3.37 -12.71
CA SER A 469 -4.93 -3.57 -12.78
C SER A 469 -5.49 -3.64 -14.20
N LEU A 470 -4.94 -2.86 -15.13
CA LEU A 470 -5.39 -2.87 -16.54
C LEU A 470 -4.93 -4.14 -17.27
N ALA A 471 -3.68 -4.55 -17.07
CA ALA A 471 -3.15 -5.80 -17.63
C ALA A 471 -3.67 -7.04 -16.88
N ARG A 472 -4.21 -6.85 -15.67
CA ARG A 472 -4.66 -7.94 -14.76
C ARG A 472 -3.56 -8.97 -14.52
N SER A 473 -2.34 -8.50 -14.35
CA SER A 473 -1.15 -9.34 -14.24
C SER A 473 -0.19 -8.87 -13.15
N TRP A 474 0.59 -9.80 -12.63
CA TRP A 474 1.64 -9.53 -11.67
C TRP A 474 2.92 -9.11 -12.38
N LEU A 475 3.61 -8.11 -11.85
CA LEU A 475 4.88 -7.59 -12.37
C LEU A 475 6.10 -8.05 -11.55
N GLY A 476 5.90 -9.04 -10.67
CA GLY A 476 6.94 -9.44 -9.73
C GLY A 476 7.02 -8.50 -8.53
N TYR A 477 8.21 -8.07 -8.18
CA TYR A 477 8.42 -7.17 -7.06
C TYR A 477 9.46 -6.10 -7.38
N TRP A 478 9.37 -4.99 -6.66
CA TRP A 478 10.37 -3.94 -6.62
C TRP A 478 11.17 -4.07 -5.31
N ASP A 479 12.46 -3.99 -5.39
CA ASP A 479 13.38 -3.93 -4.27
C ASP A 479 14.09 -2.56 -4.20
N ASN A 480 15.11 -2.46 -3.38
CA ASN A 480 15.84 -1.23 -3.09
C ASN A 480 15.06 -0.21 -2.24
N TRP A 481 13.78 -0.43 -1.93
CA TRP A 481 12.97 0.39 -1.05
C TRP A 481 12.67 -0.33 0.26
N ILE A 482 12.80 0.40 1.36
CA ILE A 482 12.24 0.02 2.65
C ILE A 482 11.04 0.94 2.87
N VAL A 483 9.83 0.39 2.77
CA VAL A 483 8.61 1.19 2.84
C VAL A 483 7.94 1.00 4.19
N ASN A 484 7.90 2.06 4.98
CA ASN A 484 7.15 2.08 6.24
C ASN A 484 5.68 2.42 6.02
N ASP A 485 5.38 3.37 5.10
CA ASP A 485 4.03 3.85 4.82
C ASP A 485 3.95 4.47 3.42
N PHE A 486 2.94 4.11 2.63
CA PHE A 486 2.63 4.77 1.38
C PHE A 486 1.71 5.96 1.61
N ILE A 487 2.05 7.11 1.06
CA ILE A 487 1.34 8.36 1.27
C ILE A 487 0.90 8.92 -0.09
N PRO A 488 -0.30 8.58 -0.57
CA PRO A 488 -0.85 9.21 -1.76
C PRO A 488 -1.19 10.67 -1.46
N THR A 489 -0.70 11.58 -2.29
CA THR A 489 -0.91 13.03 -2.14
C THR A 489 -1.50 13.62 -3.41
N SER A 490 -2.16 14.77 -3.29
CA SER A 490 -2.74 15.49 -4.43
C SER A 490 -2.65 17.00 -4.18
N PHE A 491 -1.43 17.52 -4.07
CA PHE A 491 -1.22 18.96 -3.89
C PHE A 491 -1.71 19.76 -5.10
N SER A 492 -2.39 20.86 -4.85
CA SER A 492 -2.97 21.71 -5.91
C SER A 492 -1.93 22.24 -6.89
N ASN A 493 -0.69 22.45 -6.42
CA ASN A 493 0.41 22.98 -7.23
C ASN A 493 1.17 21.89 -8.03
N PHE A 494 1.07 20.60 -7.65
CA PHE A 494 1.87 19.52 -8.24
C PHE A 494 1.03 18.38 -8.81
N GLY A 495 -0.25 18.35 -8.49
CA GLY A 495 -1.12 17.23 -8.83
C GLY A 495 -0.90 15.99 -7.95
N PRO A 496 -1.43 14.84 -8.39
CA PRO A 496 -1.33 13.60 -7.64
C PRO A 496 0.09 13.04 -7.70
N VAL A 497 0.68 12.73 -6.55
CA VAL A 497 2.02 12.14 -6.41
C VAL A 497 1.99 11.05 -5.34
N LEU A 498 2.59 9.90 -5.61
CA LEU A 498 2.81 8.89 -4.60
C LEU A 498 4.10 9.17 -3.86
N MET A 499 3.98 9.34 -2.55
CA MET A 499 5.10 9.44 -1.64
C MET A 499 5.15 8.20 -0.76
N PHE A 500 6.30 7.94 -0.16
CA PHE A 500 6.39 6.95 0.92
C PHE A 500 7.40 7.39 1.99
N ALA A 501 7.10 7.01 3.22
CA ALA A 501 8.01 7.11 4.33
C ALA A 501 8.90 5.86 4.35
N GLY A 502 10.21 6.03 4.52
CA GLY A 502 11.13 4.89 4.54
C GLY A 502 12.53 5.22 4.09
N ASP A 503 13.23 4.20 3.59
CA ASP A 503 14.63 4.29 3.17
C ASP A 503 14.85 3.75 1.76
N ILE A 504 15.96 4.17 1.14
CA ILE A 504 16.50 3.57 -0.08
C ILE A 504 17.78 2.81 0.28
N ILE A 505 17.81 1.51 0.03
CA ILE A 505 18.91 0.61 0.45
C ILE A 505 20.24 1.03 -0.18
N SER A 506 20.22 1.46 -1.44
CA SER A 506 21.44 1.88 -2.16
C SER A 506 21.97 3.26 -1.77
N VAL A 507 21.25 4.03 -0.94
CA VAL A 507 21.62 5.39 -0.51
C VAL A 507 22.05 5.37 0.95
N SER A 508 23.34 5.24 1.20
CA SER A 508 23.91 5.03 2.54
C SER A 508 23.88 6.22 3.50
N ALA A 509 23.32 7.37 3.12
CA ALA A 509 23.46 8.62 3.90
C ALA A 509 22.15 9.22 4.42
N ALA A 510 20.99 8.62 4.15
CA ALA A 510 19.70 9.21 4.48
C ALA A 510 18.75 8.17 5.05
N SER A 511 18.87 7.91 6.35
CA SER A 511 17.90 7.06 7.05
C SER A 511 16.57 7.79 7.23
N GLY A 512 15.46 7.08 6.97
CA GLY A 512 14.12 7.43 7.41
C GLY A 512 13.50 8.68 6.81
N GLN A 513 13.56 8.84 5.50
CA GLN A 513 13.06 10.05 4.83
C GLN A 513 11.68 9.86 4.16
N VAL A 514 11.14 10.92 3.59
CA VAL A 514 10.01 10.88 2.67
C VAL A 514 10.54 10.93 1.25
N TRP A 515 10.12 9.95 0.47
CA TRP A 515 10.51 9.79 -0.93
C TRP A 515 9.31 10.00 -1.83
N SER A 516 9.52 10.58 -3.00
CA SER A 516 8.52 10.72 -4.05
C SER A 516 8.83 9.76 -5.18
N PHE A 517 7.84 9.02 -5.65
CA PHE A 517 7.95 8.13 -6.79
C PHE A 517 7.75 8.91 -8.10
N ASN A 518 8.61 8.67 -9.08
CA ASN A 518 8.63 9.41 -10.34
C ASN A 518 7.61 8.94 -11.38
N ASP A 519 6.59 8.18 -11.02
CA ASP A 519 5.63 7.59 -11.96
C ASP A 519 4.66 8.58 -12.65
N TYR A 520 4.67 9.84 -12.23
CA TYR A 520 4.01 10.94 -12.93
C TYR A 520 4.70 11.30 -14.27
N LEU A 521 5.96 10.88 -14.48
CA LEU A 521 6.65 11.06 -15.74
C LEU A 521 6.14 10.03 -16.77
N PRO A 522 5.81 10.46 -17.99
CA PRO A 522 5.37 9.52 -19.02
C PRO A 522 6.53 8.58 -19.42
N ASN A 523 6.42 7.32 -19.04
CA ASN A 523 7.40 6.29 -19.38
C ASN A 523 7.06 5.62 -20.71
N THR A 524 6.93 6.39 -21.77
CA THR A 524 6.55 5.93 -23.09
C THR A 524 7.65 6.14 -24.11
N ARG A 525 7.54 5.46 -25.26
CA ARG A 525 8.44 5.71 -26.39
C ARG A 525 8.23 7.09 -27.01
N LEU A 526 6.99 7.62 -26.92
CA LEU A 526 6.63 8.93 -27.47
C LEU A 526 7.09 10.09 -26.58
N SER A 527 7.21 9.83 -25.30
CA SER A 527 7.66 10.81 -24.29
C SER A 527 8.79 10.19 -23.47
N PRO A 528 10.00 10.10 -24.03
CA PRO A 528 11.14 9.51 -23.32
C PRO A 528 11.54 10.39 -22.14
N VAL A 529 11.87 9.76 -21.01
CA VAL A 529 12.36 10.45 -19.82
C VAL A 529 13.89 10.35 -19.72
N ALA A 530 14.50 11.26 -18.99
CA ALA A 530 15.94 11.25 -18.77
C ALA A 530 16.37 10.01 -17.97
N ALA A 531 17.61 9.54 -18.17
CA ALA A 531 18.13 8.38 -17.43
C ALA A 531 18.14 8.61 -15.90
N SER A 532 18.30 9.83 -15.43
CA SER A 532 18.19 10.17 -14.01
C SER A 532 16.85 9.83 -13.37
N ALA A 533 15.77 9.72 -14.17
CA ALA A 533 14.46 9.31 -13.67
C ALA A 533 14.36 7.81 -13.31
N TYR A 534 15.39 7.02 -13.66
CA TYR A 534 15.52 5.60 -13.30
C TYR A 534 16.53 5.38 -12.17
N LEU A 535 16.76 6.38 -11.35
CA LEU A 535 17.61 6.32 -10.16
C LEU A 535 16.75 6.42 -8.89
N ASP A 536 17.10 5.69 -7.87
CA ASP A 536 16.52 5.83 -6.54
C ASP A 536 17.38 6.78 -5.70
N GLY A 537 16.87 7.98 -5.42
CA GLY A 537 17.64 8.99 -4.69
C GLY A 537 18.99 9.33 -5.32
N GLY A 538 19.12 9.20 -6.64
CA GLY A 538 20.37 9.40 -7.36
C GLY A 538 21.26 8.16 -7.48
N ALA A 539 20.93 7.04 -6.82
CA ALA A 539 21.65 5.77 -6.91
C ALA A 539 21.01 4.82 -7.94
N THR A 540 21.84 3.98 -8.55
CA THR A 540 21.37 2.93 -9.48
C THR A 540 20.79 1.74 -8.72
N TYR A 541 19.84 1.04 -9.34
CA TYR A 541 19.30 -0.23 -8.88
C TYR A 541 19.29 -1.24 -10.02
N GLU A 542 19.24 -2.54 -9.68
CA GLU A 542 19.14 -3.60 -10.69
C GLU A 542 17.70 -3.72 -11.19
N SER A 543 17.53 -3.76 -12.52
CA SER A 543 16.30 -4.17 -13.16
C SER A 543 16.54 -5.46 -13.93
N SER A 544 15.73 -6.49 -13.73
CA SER A 544 15.96 -7.79 -14.38
C SER A 544 14.67 -8.48 -14.78
N VAL A 545 14.77 -9.27 -15.86
CA VAL A 545 13.72 -10.16 -16.37
C VAL A 545 14.31 -11.52 -16.60
N ILE A 546 13.64 -12.56 -16.09
CA ILE A 546 13.90 -13.96 -16.42
C ILE A 546 12.74 -14.47 -17.28
N THR A 547 13.05 -14.94 -18.48
CA THR A 547 12.06 -15.47 -19.41
C THR A 547 11.52 -16.82 -18.91
N LYS A 548 10.45 -17.29 -19.54
CA LYS A 548 10.07 -18.70 -19.42
C LYS A 548 11.22 -19.61 -19.83
N ALA A 549 11.14 -20.88 -19.44
CA ALA A 549 12.03 -21.91 -19.98
C ALA A 549 11.52 -22.39 -21.35
N TYR A 550 12.29 -22.12 -22.39
CA TYR A 550 11.96 -22.53 -23.76
C TYR A 550 12.35 -23.98 -23.98
N ASN A 551 11.49 -24.76 -24.61
CA ASN A 551 11.68 -26.15 -24.92
C ASN A 551 11.47 -26.50 -26.40
N LEU A 552 11.40 -25.52 -27.28
CA LEU A 552 11.10 -25.64 -28.72
C LEU A 552 9.82 -26.44 -28.99
N ASN A 553 8.83 -26.33 -28.09
CA ASN A 553 7.56 -27.08 -28.11
C ASN A 553 7.68 -28.60 -28.02
N GLU A 554 8.87 -29.10 -27.63
CA GLU A 554 9.16 -30.53 -27.47
C GLU A 554 9.77 -30.77 -26.05
N PRO A 555 9.00 -31.26 -25.09
CA PRO A 555 9.42 -31.26 -23.68
C PRO A 555 10.49 -32.31 -23.32
N ILE A 556 10.63 -33.38 -24.09
CA ILE A 556 11.45 -34.53 -23.70
C ILE A 556 12.84 -34.60 -24.37
N PRO A 557 12.97 -34.48 -25.72
CA PRO A 557 14.26 -34.69 -26.35
C PRO A 557 15.26 -33.56 -26.07
N ASP A 558 16.55 -33.89 -26.12
CA ASP A 558 17.61 -32.91 -26.11
C ASP A 558 17.54 -32.00 -27.33
N LYS A 559 17.91 -30.74 -27.16
CA LYS A 559 17.90 -29.71 -28.19
C LYS A 559 19.28 -29.11 -28.37
N ILE A 560 19.51 -28.61 -29.57
CA ILE A 560 20.67 -27.78 -29.90
C ILE A 560 20.13 -26.42 -30.32
N GLY A 561 20.42 -25.37 -29.53
CA GLY A 561 20.05 -24.03 -29.86
C GLY A 561 20.86 -23.51 -31.04
N TYR A 562 20.23 -22.93 -32.05
CA TYR A 562 20.87 -22.22 -33.15
C TYR A 562 21.15 -20.77 -32.77
N SER A 563 20.11 -20.04 -32.47
CA SER A 563 20.24 -18.64 -32.04
C SER A 563 19.10 -18.20 -31.11
N VAL A 564 19.37 -17.23 -30.28
CA VAL A 564 18.34 -16.44 -29.60
C VAL A 564 18.40 -15.00 -30.10
N GLN A 565 17.24 -14.42 -30.40
CA GLN A 565 17.09 -13.04 -30.78
C GLN A 565 16.32 -12.31 -29.67
N LEU A 566 16.92 -11.24 -29.18
CA LEU A 566 16.34 -10.36 -28.17
C LEU A 566 16.04 -9.01 -28.83
N ALA A 567 14.81 -8.55 -28.73
CA ALA A 567 14.40 -7.25 -29.22
C ALA A 567 14.24 -6.28 -28.05
N PHE A 568 14.90 -5.15 -28.15
CA PHE A 568 14.87 -4.07 -27.17
C PHE A 568 14.32 -2.80 -27.80
N ASP A 569 13.74 -1.93 -26.98
CA ASP A 569 13.36 -0.57 -27.36
C ASP A 569 14.01 0.45 -26.41
N ASN A 570 14.81 1.36 -26.95
CA ASN A 570 15.42 2.44 -26.20
C ASN A 570 15.07 3.78 -26.84
N PRO A 571 14.06 4.50 -26.32
CA PRO A 571 13.59 5.75 -26.89
C PRO A 571 14.51 6.95 -26.57
N TYR A 572 15.54 6.79 -25.74
CA TYR A 572 16.45 7.90 -25.41
C TYR A 572 17.24 8.38 -26.60
N THR A 573 17.37 9.70 -26.73
CA THR A 573 18.13 10.32 -27.79
C THR A 573 19.63 10.45 -27.50
N THR A 574 20.04 10.31 -26.24
CA THR A 574 21.40 10.72 -25.80
C THR A 574 22.17 9.64 -25.05
N GLN A 575 21.52 8.54 -24.62
CA GLN A 575 22.20 7.53 -23.78
C GLN A 575 21.99 6.11 -24.27
N ASN A 576 23.06 5.35 -24.29
CA ASN A 576 23.04 3.91 -24.44
C ASN A 576 22.81 3.26 -23.06
N VAL A 577 22.05 2.18 -23.03
CA VAL A 577 21.79 1.40 -21.80
C VAL A 577 22.64 0.12 -21.84
N PRO A 578 23.62 -0.06 -20.95
CA PRO A 578 24.34 -1.32 -20.82
C PRO A 578 23.45 -2.38 -20.19
N VAL A 579 23.41 -3.54 -20.81
CA VAL A 579 22.58 -4.66 -20.39
C VAL A 579 23.44 -5.92 -20.37
N SER A 580 23.30 -6.73 -19.34
CA SER A 580 23.89 -8.08 -19.28
C SER A 580 22.87 -9.12 -19.73
N VAL A 581 23.33 -10.08 -20.53
CA VAL A 581 22.53 -11.21 -20.99
C VAL A 581 23.16 -12.50 -20.51
N SER A 582 22.38 -13.33 -19.85
CA SER A 582 22.81 -14.63 -19.33
C SER A 582 21.79 -15.71 -19.67
N TYR A 583 22.18 -16.97 -19.58
CA TYR A 583 21.31 -18.12 -19.82
C TYR A 583 21.49 -19.19 -18.75
N ALA A 584 20.42 -19.93 -18.48
CA ALA A 584 20.45 -21.14 -17.67
C ALA A 584 19.87 -22.30 -18.48
N LYS A 585 20.39 -23.50 -18.26
CA LYS A 585 19.91 -24.73 -18.88
C LYS A 585 19.18 -25.59 -17.87
N ASP A 586 18.22 -26.34 -18.37
CA ASP A 586 17.55 -27.41 -17.65
C ASP A 586 17.03 -26.98 -16.28
N MET A 587 16.58 -25.72 -16.21
CA MET A 587 16.05 -25.08 -14.99
C MET A 587 17.04 -25.16 -13.81
N SER A 588 18.33 -25.09 -14.09
CA SER A 588 19.39 -25.24 -13.07
C SER A 588 19.41 -24.09 -12.03
N GLY A 589 18.75 -22.96 -12.30
CA GLY A 589 18.84 -21.76 -11.48
C GLY A 589 20.17 -21.01 -11.59
N THR A 590 21.20 -21.64 -12.18
CA THR A 590 22.52 -21.02 -12.34
C THR A 590 22.65 -20.41 -13.72
N PHE A 591 22.82 -19.08 -13.77
CA PHE A 591 22.95 -18.34 -15.02
C PHE A 591 24.41 -18.15 -15.42
N SER A 592 24.72 -18.50 -16.66
CA SER A 592 26.02 -18.28 -17.31
C SER A 592 25.93 -17.07 -18.25
N THR A 593 26.86 -16.16 -18.18
CA THR A 593 26.85 -14.94 -18.99
C THR A 593 27.11 -15.25 -20.47
N ILE A 594 26.29 -14.70 -21.35
CA ILE A 594 26.52 -14.67 -22.81
C ILE A 594 27.23 -13.37 -23.20
N ASP A 595 26.70 -12.25 -22.70
CA ASP A 595 27.19 -10.91 -22.99
C ASP A 595 27.11 -10.07 -21.69
N PRO A 596 28.26 -9.67 -21.14
CA PRO A 596 28.26 -8.94 -19.85
C PRO A 596 27.89 -7.47 -19.98
N ALA A 597 27.97 -6.89 -21.19
CA ALA A 597 27.85 -5.45 -21.40
C ALA A 597 27.33 -5.11 -22.80
N LEU A 598 26.22 -5.72 -23.20
CA LEU A 598 25.52 -5.31 -24.41
C LEU A 598 25.08 -3.85 -24.29
N SER A 599 25.52 -2.99 -25.22
CA SER A 599 25.06 -1.61 -25.24
C SER A 599 23.83 -1.48 -26.15
N ILE A 600 22.66 -1.20 -25.56
CA ILE A 600 21.44 -0.91 -26.32
C ILE A 600 21.54 0.54 -26.81
N THR A 601 21.54 0.70 -28.14
CA THR A 601 21.73 1.99 -28.78
C THR A 601 20.56 2.94 -28.50
N ALA A 602 20.91 4.19 -28.21
CA ALA A 602 19.92 5.26 -28.00
C ALA A 602 19.02 5.48 -29.23
N SER A 603 17.79 5.87 -28.98
CA SER A 603 16.77 6.27 -29.99
C SER A 603 16.37 5.22 -31.02
N GLN A 604 16.64 3.94 -30.79
CA GLN A 604 16.36 2.88 -31.74
C GLN A 604 15.72 1.65 -31.09
N LYS A 605 14.91 0.94 -31.91
CA LYS A 605 14.65 -0.48 -31.66
C LYS A 605 15.92 -1.25 -31.97
N PHE A 606 16.34 -2.06 -31.03
CA PHE A 606 17.58 -2.79 -31.10
C PHE A 606 17.32 -4.29 -31.11
N LEU A 607 17.76 -4.99 -32.13
CA LEU A 607 17.67 -6.43 -32.25
C LEU A 607 19.09 -7.05 -32.11
N LYS A 608 19.24 -7.93 -31.14
CA LYS A 608 20.48 -8.68 -30.95
C LYS A 608 20.26 -10.17 -31.08
N ALA A 609 21.07 -10.82 -31.90
CA ALA A 609 21.10 -12.26 -32.03
C ALA A 609 22.37 -12.83 -31.43
N TYR A 610 22.23 -13.90 -30.67
CA TYR A 610 23.34 -14.66 -30.09
C TYR A 610 23.35 -16.09 -30.62
N ASN A 611 24.50 -16.59 -31.00
CA ASN A 611 24.69 -17.97 -31.43
C ASN A 611 24.73 -18.91 -30.21
N LEU A 612 23.88 -19.91 -30.18
CA LEU A 612 23.78 -20.89 -29.10
C LEU A 612 24.40 -22.26 -29.40
N ILE A 613 24.89 -22.51 -30.62
CA ILE A 613 25.46 -23.80 -31.04
C ILE A 613 26.56 -24.23 -30.07
N SER A 614 27.44 -23.31 -29.67
CA SER A 614 28.55 -23.59 -28.77
C SER A 614 28.12 -23.85 -27.31
N LYS A 615 26.85 -23.66 -26.96
CA LYS A 615 26.36 -23.86 -25.60
C LYS A 615 26.00 -25.31 -25.28
N GLY A 616 26.11 -26.22 -26.26
CA GLY A 616 25.86 -27.63 -26.10
C GLY A 616 24.37 -27.97 -26.00
N ARG A 617 24.07 -29.22 -25.66
CA ARG A 617 22.70 -29.76 -25.55
C ARG A 617 22.00 -29.30 -24.27
N TRP A 618 20.68 -29.24 -24.32
CA TRP A 618 19.79 -28.87 -23.22
C TRP A 618 18.37 -29.39 -23.47
N ASN A 619 17.59 -29.59 -22.40
CA ASN A 619 16.15 -29.87 -22.49
C ASN A 619 15.33 -28.58 -22.47
N THR A 620 15.70 -27.65 -21.61
CA THR A 620 15.10 -26.32 -21.52
C THR A 620 16.21 -25.28 -21.43
N ILE A 621 15.93 -24.07 -21.90
CA ILE A 621 16.86 -22.95 -21.79
C ILE A 621 16.08 -21.69 -21.42
N GLN A 622 16.61 -20.92 -20.47
CA GLN A 622 16.08 -19.65 -20.01
C GLN A 622 17.08 -18.53 -20.24
N PHE A 623 16.60 -17.31 -20.33
CA PHE A 623 17.44 -16.12 -20.46
C PHE A 623 17.14 -15.15 -19.33
N LYS A 624 18.20 -14.60 -18.72
CA LYS A 624 18.14 -13.48 -17.80
C LYS A 624 18.72 -12.27 -18.50
N VAL A 625 17.97 -11.19 -18.50
CA VAL A 625 18.37 -9.88 -19.02
C VAL A 625 18.31 -8.90 -17.88
N ASN A 626 19.41 -8.24 -17.54
CA ASN A 626 19.44 -7.29 -16.45
C ASN A 626 20.30 -6.06 -16.77
N THR A 627 19.98 -4.95 -16.10
CA THR A 627 20.75 -3.72 -16.09
C THR A 627 20.80 -3.16 -14.67
N ASN A 628 21.91 -2.53 -14.31
CA ASN A 628 22.11 -1.80 -13.06
C ASN A 628 22.69 -0.40 -13.31
N SER A 629 22.43 0.15 -14.49
CA SER A 629 23.04 1.42 -14.94
C SER A 629 22.14 2.64 -14.79
N GLY A 630 20.95 2.50 -14.20
CA GLY A 630 20.02 3.63 -14.10
C GLY A 630 19.44 4.06 -15.45
N GLY A 631 19.15 3.12 -16.35
CA GLY A 631 18.58 3.38 -17.67
C GLY A 631 17.32 2.54 -17.92
N ARG A 632 16.56 2.93 -18.96
CA ARG A 632 15.36 2.20 -19.36
C ARG A 632 15.72 0.88 -20.05
N LEU A 633 15.62 -0.24 -19.34
CA LEU A 633 15.58 -1.56 -19.95
C LEU A 633 14.17 -1.79 -20.49
N CYS A 634 13.99 -2.04 -21.77
CA CYS A 634 12.73 -2.45 -22.36
C CYS A 634 12.98 -3.68 -23.23
N LEU A 635 12.55 -4.83 -22.75
CA LEU A 635 12.57 -6.09 -23.51
C LEU A 635 11.20 -6.31 -24.15
N GLN A 636 11.15 -6.33 -25.48
CA GLN A 636 9.91 -6.49 -26.24
C GLN A 636 9.62 -7.94 -26.60
N SER A 637 10.65 -8.69 -27.04
CA SER A 637 10.47 -10.09 -27.41
C SER A 637 11.75 -10.89 -27.28
N THR A 638 11.56 -12.18 -27.13
CA THR A 638 12.62 -13.21 -27.15
C THR A 638 12.21 -14.29 -28.12
N ILE A 639 13.01 -14.55 -29.14
CA ILE A 639 12.76 -15.60 -30.15
C ILE A 639 13.94 -16.54 -30.15
N LEU A 640 13.70 -17.80 -29.80
CA LEU A 640 14.66 -18.89 -29.82
C LEU A 640 14.48 -19.70 -31.08
N SER A 641 15.57 -20.03 -31.75
CA SER A 641 15.60 -20.99 -32.84
C SER A 641 16.55 -22.14 -32.51
N GLY A 642 16.18 -23.36 -32.89
CA GLY A 642 16.98 -24.53 -32.60
C GLY A 642 16.49 -25.77 -33.32
N PHE A 643 17.20 -26.86 -33.10
CA PHE A 643 16.90 -28.18 -33.62
C PHE A 643 16.63 -29.14 -32.48
N VAL A 644 15.65 -30.01 -32.65
CA VAL A 644 15.42 -31.13 -31.75
C VAL A 644 16.37 -32.25 -32.16
N ASP A 645 17.21 -32.71 -31.23
CA ASP A 645 18.07 -33.85 -31.48
C ASP A 645 17.22 -35.14 -31.46
N SER A 646 17.09 -35.81 -32.57
CA SER A 646 16.35 -37.07 -32.63
C SER A 646 17.03 -38.09 -31.75
N VAL A 647 16.31 -38.59 -30.76
CA VAL A 647 16.76 -39.68 -29.89
C VAL A 647 17.14 -40.87 -30.79
N ARG A 648 18.42 -41.17 -30.95
CA ARG A 648 18.84 -42.47 -31.45
C ARG A 648 18.39 -43.50 -30.41
N PRO A 649 17.58 -44.50 -30.78
CA PRO A 649 17.33 -45.60 -29.87
C PRO A 649 18.69 -46.17 -29.45
N GLN A 650 18.98 -46.23 -28.18
CA GLN A 650 20.11 -47.01 -27.70
C GLN A 650 19.85 -48.45 -28.08
N GLN A 651 20.67 -48.96 -28.98
CA GLN A 651 20.74 -50.40 -29.29
C GLN A 651 21.36 -51.16 -28.11
#